data_767c982ce253422b20cc2dfae06374b6
#
_entry.id   767c982ce253422b20cc2dfae06374b6
#
_cell.length_a   1.000
_cell.length_b   1.000
_cell.length_c   1.000
_cell.angle_alpha   90.00
_cell.angle_beta   90.00
_cell.angle_gamma   90.00
#
_symmetry.space_group_name_H-M   'P 1'
#
loop_
_entity.id
_entity.type
_entity.pdbx_description
1 polymer ?
#
loop_
_entity_poly.entity_id
_entity_poly.type
_entity_poly.pdbx_seq_one_letter_code
_entity_poly.pdbx_strand_id
1 'polypeptide(L)'
;MARRTTTRGVVAALAILTATAGPGPLAHAADADNDVARTALAAEKVFQADRYTPRRDRLYSAGPHGYLHAQEGRSGYLWTSYDTGATTELGSLARLEIPGYLGSSSDVVADVVSPTGKVVLRDPSAGTTTDVTLTHGAYMATFGTHVLTQARDTDGNRVLWLYGGGAPAEGTPVDGWPAGITANARVLGGDSGTAVIGYARAGGEQHLALVDLSAARVTGDVAVAVAPTGVALSADRLVWWSDLKVAHVLDRADLSAGETTVTLPGTEGEPYVGIAGRWLVVARSVPWNLQDLADKSGERLMAVPLTGGAPLTLLRHANTSLVPAPDGSLLAVGGSDAGHWAVRRVTDTGADTPALTELTAVPPAGAKIDRLSLQNGTLATDEADSGLMGGYYTRRIAADGTPSAPTWRNWNLRGVGPYATGDGRAVTFTAQSDADGSYVQSLDKNDEAGFFHVPSASGSVLDVTGRYAIVNGSSPAKQYVGDLGVYSDLEPVVTRPVTAASVWGTSLWTPGSGTGVVTAKDLKTGKTTDTVATGAPCAPKELQAVGRWIYWSCGPTATAGVWDRTAKRNIPVPAGQALLGDGYLVRHDTVAGALLLTAFSGGTTTTRKIGDLAAGTSSLRGVTWTVDKFGGPAAYVDADQRIHLVPSGVPAQRLAVVESEVTDNAWESSAASAPWWRWRGLLSKPAASWTATLTSKATGAVVRKVSGGEVDGTLAVRWDTRDSKGAFVPNGTYTFTLTAPPADGSGPALTVSRTVKVSAGAAVRHDFTNGGTWAPDGTGDALTLTSSGVVSYRPGNGTGAFAKGIPASGWPSSVTLVPFGDLNGDRRNDILVRFGSGELRAYRTMRGQAFLTSTPHTSLGTGWNQYNVLTSPGDITGDGRPDLIARKASTGEVFLYKGTNTGKLSARLRIAANWSGYKKIVGVGDFNRDGRGDLLAQDRSNTLWRYDGNGSGGFKSRVKVASGWGASYNVVVGVGDITGDGKADIVSRDTSGNLWRNSGNGAGKFGPRAKIGTGWQAYKGVF
;
A
#
# COMPACT_ATOMS: atom_id res chain seq x y z
N MET A 1 18.22 -39.60 -9.27
CA MET A 1 17.22 -40.24 -10.11
C MET A 1 15.96 -39.40 -10.02
N ALA A 2 15.49 -38.96 -11.14
CA ALA A 2 14.30 -38.18 -11.43
C ALA A 2 13.72 -37.19 -10.39
N ARG A 3 14.05 -35.93 -10.55
CA ARG A 3 13.35 -34.78 -9.97
C ARG A 3 12.04 -34.55 -10.74
N ARG A 4 10.93 -34.50 -10.06
CA ARG A 4 9.66 -33.98 -10.61
C ARG A 4 9.49 -32.53 -10.17
N THR A 5 9.57 -31.66 -11.14
CA THR A 5 9.14 -30.24 -11.05
C THR A 5 7.64 -30.18 -11.22
N THR A 6 6.92 -29.64 -10.27
CA THR A 6 5.51 -29.26 -10.39
C THR A 6 5.42 -27.75 -10.52
N THR A 7 5.14 -27.30 -11.75
CA THR A 7 4.76 -25.92 -12.06
C THR A 7 3.30 -25.71 -11.67
N ARG A 8 3.03 -24.79 -10.75
CA ARG A 8 1.66 -24.26 -10.54
C ARG A 8 1.53 -22.96 -11.33
N GLY A 9 0.67 -22.99 -12.33
CA GLY A 9 0.28 -21.83 -13.10
C GLY A 9 -0.73 -20.97 -12.31
N VAL A 10 -0.44 -19.70 -12.21
CA VAL A 10 -1.38 -18.67 -11.74
C VAL A 10 -2.15 -18.17 -12.97
N VAL A 11 -3.45 -18.31 -12.97
CA VAL A 11 -4.34 -17.71 -13.96
C VAL A 11 -4.73 -16.33 -13.46
N ALA A 12 -4.21 -15.29 -14.11
CA ALA A 12 -4.67 -13.92 -13.90
C ALA A 12 -5.88 -13.65 -14.78
N ALA A 13 -7.01 -13.37 -14.20
CA ALA A 13 -8.20 -12.89 -14.91
C ALA A 13 -8.07 -11.39 -15.18
N LEU A 14 -7.98 -11.02 -16.46
CA LEU A 14 -7.93 -9.65 -16.94
C LEU A 14 -9.36 -9.14 -17.13
N ALA A 15 -9.80 -8.24 -16.24
CA ALA A 15 -11.02 -7.47 -16.46
C ALA A 15 -10.68 -6.16 -17.19
N ILE A 16 -11.12 -6.05 -18.45
CA ILE A 16 -11.01 -4.83 -19.25
C ILE A 16 -12.18 -3.93 -18.88
N LEU A 17 -11.92 -2.84 -18.17
CA LEU A 17 -12.82 -1.69 -18.07
C LEU A 17 -12.27 -0.58 -18.95
N THR A 18 -12.95 -0.29 -20.05
CA THR A 18 -12.73 0.91 -20.83
C THR A 18 -13.40 2.08 -20.14
N ALA A 19 -12.62 2.92 -19.50
CA ALA A 19 -13.05 4.25 -19.05
C ALA A 19 -12.17 5.29 -19.74
N THR A 20 -12.76 6.07 -20.61
CA THR A 20 -12.16 7.29 -21.16
C THR A 20 -12.09 8.34 -20.05
N ALA A 21 -10.92 8.55 -19.49
CA ALA A 21 -10.65 9.66 -18.57
C ALA A 21 -9.48 10.47 -19.13
N GLY A 22 -9.68 11.77 -19.27
CA GLY A 22 -8.64 12.73 -19.58
C GLY A 22 -7.58 12.80 -18.46
N PRO A 23 -6.40 13.40 -18.73
CA PRO A 23 -5.29 13.38 -17.79
C PRO A 23 -5.55 14.34 -16.62
N GLY A 24 -6.04 13.81 -15.51
CA GLY A 24 -6.01 14.48 -14.22
C GLY A 24 -4.68 14.24 -13.50
N PRO A 25 -4.23 15.16 -12.64
CA PRO A 25 -3.00 14.97 -11.90
C PRO A 25 -3.19 13.86 -10.85
N LEU A 26 -2.43 12.79 -10.95
CA LEU A 26 -2.32 11.79 -9.89
C LEU A 26 -1.44 12.34 -8.74
N ALA A 27 -2.02 13.25 -7.97
CA ALA A 27 -1.63 13.40 -6.58
C ALA A 27 -2.56 12.46 -5.80
N HIS A 28 -2.03 11.44 -5.13
CA HIS A 28 -2.80 10.81 -4.06
C HIS A 28 -2.94 11.87 -2.98
N ALA A 29 -4.11 12.51 -2.93
CA ALA A 29 -4.55 13.24 -1.77
C ALA A 29 -4.63 12.20 -0.63
N ALA A 30 -3.88 12.41 0.44
CA ALA A 30 -4.32 11.97 1.75
C ALA A 30 -5.69 12.61 1.97
N ASP A 31 -6.64 11.85 2.50
CA ASP A 31 -8.00 12.29 2.75
C ASP A 31 -8.01 13.70 3.34
N ALA A 32 -8.66 14.61 2.61
CA ALA A 32 -8.87 15.97 3.06
C ALA A 32 -10.01 15.98 4.08
N ASP A 33 -9.65 15.76 5.34
CA ASP A 33 -10.48 16.23 6.46
C ASP A 33 -9.56 16.62 7.62
N ASN A 34 -9.62 17.90 7.96
CA ASN A 34 -9.05 18.62 9.09
C ASN A 34 -7.88 19.58 8.79
N ASP A 35 -8.23 20.76 8.31
CA ASP A 35 -7.46 21.99 8.49
C ASP A 35 -7.53 22.45 9.96
N VAL A 36 -6.80 21.77 10.84
CA VAL A 36 -6.50 22.26 12.19
C VAL A 36 -5.00 22.24 12.38
N ALA A 37 -4.42 23.43 12.52
CA ALA A 37 -3.02 23.56 12.91
C ALA A 37 -2.75 22.68 14.13
N ARG A 38 -1.84 21.70 14.00
CA ARG A 38 -1.52 20.77 15.09
C ARG A 38 -0.86 21.53 16.24
N THR A 39 -1.64 21.88 17.24
CA THR A 39 -1.11 22.20 18.56
C THR A 39 -0.57 20.92 19.20
N ALA A 40 0.67 20.93 19.65
CA ALA A 40 1.24 19.80 20.39
C ALA A 40 0.33 19.43 21.56
N LEU A 41 0.25 18.14 21.90
CA LEU A 41 -0.50 17.65 23.05
C LEU A 41 -0.11 18.42 24.32
N ALA A 42 -1.01 19.27 24.81
CA ALA A 42 -0.74 20.16 25.93
C ALA A 42 -1.05 19.52 27.28
N ALA A 43 -1.96 18.54 27.31
CA ALA A 43 -2.38 17.82 28.50
C ALA A 43 -2.50 16.32 28.20
N GLU A 44 -2.49 15.52 29.26
CA GLU A 44 -2.72 14.08 29.14
C GLU A 44 -4.09 13.81 28.52
N LYS A 45 -4.13 12.83 27.61
CA LYS A 45 -5.36 12.31 27.02
C LYS A 45 -5.51 10.85 27.41
N VAL A 46 -6.72 10.49 27.83
CA VAL A 46 -7.06 9.14 28.22
C VAL A 46 -8.24 8.66 27.38
N PHE A 47 -8.14 7.49 26.83
CA PHE A 47 -9.23 6.87 26.08
C PHE A 47 -9.21 5.36 26.24
N GLN A 48 -10.35 4.73 26.05
CA GLN A 48 -10.47 3.31 25.96
C GLN A 48 -10.47 2.88 24.50
N ALA A 49 -9.80 1.77 24.19
CA ALA A 49 -9.85 1.21 22.85
C ALA A 49 -11.25 0.65 22.61
N ASP A 50 -12.00 1.28 21.71
CA ASP A 50 -13.27 0.77 21.25
C ASP A 50 -13.05 -0.43 20.34
N ARG A 51 -13.85 -1.44 20.47
CA ARG A 51 -13.80 -2.59 19.57
C ARG A 51 -14.43 -2.25 18.23
N TYR A 52 -13.72 -2.56 17.17
CA TYR A 52 -14.12 -2.21 15.81
C TYR A 52 -15.02 -3.25 15.14
N THR A 53 -14.94 -4.52 15.51
CA THR A 53 -15.67 -5.61 14.86
C THR A 53 -17.01 -5.85 15.49
N PRO A 54 -17.97 -6.51 14.80
CA PRO A 54 -19.17 -7.00 15.43
C PRO A 54 -18.82 -7.76 16.70
N ARG A 55 -19.53 -7.42 17.76
CA ARG A 55 -19.31 -8.02 19.06
C ARG A 55 -19.76 -9.47 19.05
N ARG A 56 -19.23 -10.29 19.95
CA ARG A 56 -19.56 -11.71 20.07
C ARG A 56 -20.77 -12.00 20.92
N ASP A 57 -21.53 -10.98 21.30
CA ASP A 57 -22.80 -11.17 21.94
C ASP A 57 -23.70 -12.02 21.05
N ARG A 58 -24.21 -13.12 21.59
CA ARG A 58 -24.92 -14.12 20.82
C ARG A 58 -26.24 -14.48 21.51
N LEU A 59 -27.30 -14.58 20.70
CA LEU A 59 -28.59 -15.06 21.12
C LEU A 59 -28.70 -16.56 20.88
N TYR A 60 -29.40 -17.26 21.79
CA TYR A 60 -29.62 -18.71 21.69
C TYR A 60 -31.10 -19.11 21.68
N SER A 61 -31.95 -18.47 22.51
CA SER A 61 -33.39 -18.67 22.49
C SER A 61 -34.12 -17.43 23.00
N ALA A 62 -35.37 -17.30 22.64
CA ALA A 62 -36.25 -16.25 23.13
C ALA A 62 -37.58 -16.88 23.56
N GLY A 63 -37.99 -16.62 24.77
CA GLY A 63 -39.24 -17.05 25.35
C GLY A 63 -40.25 -15.92 25.52
N PRO A 64 -41.39 -16.18 26.17
CA PRO A 64 -42.40 -15.16 26.49
C PRO A 64 -41.91 -14.08 27.44
N HIS A 65 -41.05 -14.41 28.40
CA HIS A 65 -40.61 -13.49 29.45
C HIS A 65 -39.18 -13.04 29.38
N GLY A 66 -38.33 -13.67 28.51
CA GLY A 66 -36.95 -13.32 28.41
C GLY A 66 -36.22 -14.06 27.29
N TYR A 67 -34.90 -13.92 27.28
CA TYR A 67 -34.06 -14.54 26.26
C TYR A 67 -32.75 -15.05 26.83
N LEU A 68 -32.27 -16.16 26.25
CA LEU A 68 -30.96 -16.75 26.53
C LEU A 68 -29.90 -16.16 25.62
N HIS A 69 -28.81 -15.72 26.20
CA HIS A 69 -27.71 -15.11 25.44
C HIS A 69 -26.33 -15.36 26.05
N ALA A 70 -25.30 -15.11 25.32
CA ALA A 70 -23.95 -14.89 25.82
C ALA A 70 -23.59 -13.43 25.59
N GLN A 71 -22.87 -12.85 26.52
CA GLN A 71 -22.40 -11.48 26.45
C GLN A 71 -20.87 -11.47 26.43
N GLU A 72 -20.31 -10.70 25.57
CA GLU A 72 -18.89 -10.52 25.50
C GLU A 72 -18.31 -9.95 26.81
N GLY A 73 -17.18 -10.52 27.25
CA GLY A 73 -16.58 -10.15 28.56
C GLY A 73 -17.21 -10.81 29.77
N ARG A 74 -18.28 -11.59 29.60
CA ARG A 74 -18.88 -12.39 30.68
C ARG A 74 -18.75 -13.87 30.40
N SER A 75 -18.49 -14.66 31.42
CA SER A 75 -18.39 -16.12 31.30
C SER A 75 -19.76 -16.77 31.47
N GLY A 76 -20.00 -17.84 30.68
CA GLY A 76 -21.21 -18.62 30.78
C GLY A 76 -22.42 -18.03 30.06
N TYR A 77 -23.59 -18.57 30.36
CA TYR A 77 -24.85 -18.20 29.73
C TYR A 77 -25.67 -17.31 30.63
N LEU A 78 -26.39 -16.40 30.01
CA LEU A 78 -27.18 -15.36 30.66
C LEU A 78 -28.61 -15.48 30.19
N TRP A 79 -29.56 -15.37 31.10
CA TRP A 79 -30.95 -15.19 30.75
C TRP A 79 -31.40 -13.80 31.22
N THR A 80 -31.98 -13.02 30.32
CA THR A 80 -32.42 -11.64 30.61
C THR A 80 -33.93 -11.51 30.44
N SER A 81 -34.60 -11.02 31.48
CA SER A 81 -36.06 -10.75 31.49
C SER A 81 -36.36 -9.52 30.63
N TYR A 82 -37.45 -9.58 29.84
CA TYR A 82 -37.97 -8.43 29.10
C TYR A 82 -38.56 -7.35 30.00
N ASP A 83 -39.26 -7.75 31.06
CA ASP A 83 -40.01 -6.83 31.93
C ASP A 83 -39.09 -6.00 32.83
N THR A 84 -38.08 -6.62 33.36
CA THR A 84 -37.20 -6.01 34.38
C THR A 84 -35.82 -5.64 33.84
N GLY A 85 -35.41 -6.20 32.70
CA GLY A 85 -34.04 -6.12 32.22
C GLY A 85 -33.03 -6.86 33.12
N ALA A 86 -33.49 -7.53 34.16
CA ALA A 86 -32.60 -8.27 35.06
C ALA A 86 -32.01 -9.49 34.36
N THR A 87 -30.74 -9.72 34.60
CA THR A 87 -29.98 -10.81 34.00
C THR A 87 -29.59 -11.82 35.05
N THR A 88 -29.95 -13.08 34.85
CA THR A 88 -29.58 -14.24 35.66
C THR A 88 -28.43 -15.01 35.00
N GLU A 89 -27.38 -15.30 35.75
CA GLU A 89 -26.30 -16.14 35.30
C GLU A 89 -26.62 -17.62 35.46
N LEU A 90 -26.59 -18.36 34.37
CA LEU A 90 -26.89 -19.80 34.37
C LEU A 90 -25.62 -20.67 34.48
N GLY A 91 -24.45 -20.02 34.53
CA GLY A 91 -23.17 -20.69 34.55
C GLY A 91 -22.80 -21.35 33.19
N SER A 92 -21.92 -22.32 33.23
CA SER A 92 -21.60 -23.16 32.05
C SER A 92 -22.66 -24.25 31.93
N LEU A 93 -23.40 -24.28 30.86
CA LEU A 93 -24.29 -25.38 30.49
C LEU A 93 -23.45 -26.49 29.84
N ALA A 94 -23.68 -27.74 30.25
CA ALA A 94 -22.97 -28.86 29.63
C ALA A 94 -23.40 -29.01 28.15
N ARG A 95 -22.45 -28.99 27.25
CA ARG A 95 -22.61 -29.22 25.81
C ARG A 95 -23.43 -28.20 25.00
N LEU A 96 -22.84 -27.03 24.79
CA LEU A 96 -23.37 -26.01 23.89
C LEU A 96 -22.79 -26.07 22.44
N GLU A 97 -22.45 -27.24 21.96
CA GLU A 97 -22.00 -27.40 20.58
C GLU A 97 -23.13 -27.48 19.54
N ILE A 98 -24.40 -27.46 19.99
CA ILE A 98 -25.53 -27.45 19.08
C ILE A 98 -26.26 -26.11 19.21
N PRO A 99 -25.97 -25.13 18.37
CA PRO A 99 -26.62 -23.83 18.38
C PRO A 99 -28.11 -23.98 18.07
N GLY A 100 -28.96 -23.34 18.85
CA GLY A 100 -30.29 -23.00 18.43
C GLY A 100 -31.43 -23.94 18.92
N TYR A 101 -31.15 -25.00 19.66
CA TYR A 101 -32.17 -25.95 20.04
C TYR A 101 -32.26 -26.27 21.53
N LEU A 102 -31.85 -25.34 22.37
CA LEU A 102 -31.84 -25.50 23.83
C LEU A 102 -33.08 -24.94 24.50
N GLY A 103 -34.22 -24.89 23.81
CA GLY A 103 -35.47 -24.37 24.35
C GLY A 103 -36.20 -23.40 23.43
N SER A 104 -36.22 -23.65 22.11
CA SER A 104 -36.79 -22.77 21.11
C SER A 104 -38.16 -22.21 21.42
N SER A 105 -38.34 -20.89 21.29
CA SER A 105 -39.56 -20.12 21.58
C SER A 105 -40.12 -20.32 22.99
N SER A 106 -39.24 -20.51 23.98
CA SER A 106 -39.58 -20.76 25.38
C SER A 106 -38.54 -20.13 26.32
N ASP A 107 -38.92 -19.87 27.57
CA ASP A 107 -38.02 -19.49 28.64
C ASP A 107 -37.21 -20.68 29.16
N VAL A 108 -37.61 -21.91 28.83
CA VAL A 108 -36.92 -23.12 29.26
C VAL A 108 -35.61 -23.30 28.55
N VAL A 109 -34.56 -23.53 29.33
CA VAL A 109 -33.21 -23.77 28.85
C VAL A 109 -32.78 -25.18 29.20
N ALA A 110 -32.31 -25.93 28.23
CA ALA A 110 -31.86 -27.32 28.40
C ALA A 110 -30.39 -27.39 28.74
N ASP A 111 -30.07 -28.09 29.82
CA ASP A 111 -28.72 -28.47 30.21
C ASP A 111 -28.54 -29.99 29.95
N VAL A 112 -27.81 -30.36 28.92
CA VAL A 112 -27.67 -31.74 28.49
C VAL A 112 -26.51 -32.38 29.23
N VAL A 113 -26.83 -32.91 30.41
CA VAL A 113 -25.86 -33.55 31.29
C VAL A 113 -25.30 -34.84 30.68
N SER A 114 -26.14 -35.63 30.03
CA SER A 114 -25.75 -36.80 29.26
C SER A 114 -26.60 -36.92 27.99
N PRO A 115 -26.01 -36.98 26.78
CA PRO A 115 -26.76 -37.11 25.52
C PRO A 115 -27.62 -38.38 25.42
N THR A 116 -27.36 -39.40 26.21
CA THR A 116 -28.07 -40.68 26.23
C THR A 116 -28.67 -41.00 27.59
N GLY A 117 -28.65 -40.05 28.53
CA GLY A 117 -29.10 -40.37 29.88
C GLY A 117 -29.95 -39.28 30.52
N LYS A 118 -29.51 -38.04 30.56
CA LYS A 118 -30.21 -36.99 31.31
C LYS A 118 -30.12 -35.62 30.68
N VAL A 119 -31.24 -34.93 30.64
CA VAL A 119 -31.39 -33.51 30.32
C VAL A 119 -32.02 -32.81 31.50
N VAL A 120 -31.49 -31.71 31.93
CA VAL A 120 -32.07 -30.85 32.98
C VAL A 120 -32.70 -29.63 32.32
N LEU A 121 -34.02 -29.49 32.44
CA LEU A 121 -34.74 -28.35 31.95
C LEU A 121 -34.85 -27.30 33.06
N ARG A 122 -34.34 -26.12 32.81
CA ARG A 122 -34.34 -24.97 33.73
C ARG A 122 -35.24 -23.88 33.16
N ASP A 123 -36.19 -23.43 33.94
CA ASP A 123 -36.97 -22.25 33.59
C ASP A 123 -36.58 -21.09 34.49
N PRO A 124 -35.74 -20.15 33.99
CA PRO A 124 -35.29 -19.02 34.77
C PRO A 124 -36.44 -18.03 35.10
N SER A 125 -37.50 -17.99 34.34
CA SER A 125 -38.66 -17.12 34.58
C SER A 125 -39.47 -17.57 35.74
N ALA A 126 -39.68 -18.89 35.87
CA ALA A 126 -40.40 -19.52 36.96
C ALA A 126 -39.51 -19.96 38.13
N GLY A 127 -38.18 -19.93 37.97
CA GLY A 127 -37.21 -20.42 38.96
C GLY A 127 -37.31 -21.95 39.18
N THR A 128 -37.79 -22.72 38.21
CA THR A 128 -38.00 -24.16 38.33
C THR A 128 -36.98 -24.97 37.54
N THR A 129 -36.80 -26.22 37.95
CA THR A 129 -35.92 -27.17 37.31
C THR A 129 -36.56 -28.53 37.22
N THR A 130 -36.54 -29.18 36.05
CA THR A 130 -37.12 -30.50 35.81
C THR A 130 -36.08 -31.42 35.18
N ASP A 131 -35.93 -32.61 35.77
CA ASP A 131 -35.07 -33.65 35.25
C ASP A 131 -35.81 -34.49 34.19
N VAL A 132 -35.24 -34.72 33.04
CA VAL A 132 -35.74 -35.62 32.01
C VAL A 132 -34.72 -36.75 31.80
N THR A 133 -35.16 -37.98 32.12
CA THR A 133 -34.32 -39.16 31.88
C THR A 133 -34.60 -39.72 30.49
N LEU A 134 -33.61 -39.90 29.71
CA LEU A 134 -33.70 -40.44 28.34
C LEU A 134 -33.53 -41.97 28.38
N THR A 135 -34.60 -42.71 28.07
CA THR A 135 -34.57 -44.17 28.05
C THR A 135 -34.42 -44.75 26.67
N HIS A 136 -34.70 -43.94 25.62
CA HIS A 136 -34.59 -44.31 24.22
C HIS A 136 -33.79 -43.27 23.41
N GLY A 137 -32.74 -43.71 22.79
CA GLY A 137 -31.98 -42.93 21.84
C GLY A 137 -31.04 -41.88 22.42
N ALA A 138 -30.53 -41.04 21.53
CA ALA A 138 -29.65 -39.95 21.88
C ALA A 138 -30.36 -38.59 21.69
N TYR A 139 -30.04 -37.65 22.53
CA TYR A 139 -30.55 -36.28 22.48
C TYR A 139 -30.31 -35.65 21.08
N MET A 140 -31.35 -35.02 20.57
CA MET A 140 -31.34 -34.23 19.33
C MET A 140 -31.53 -32.73 19.61
N ALA A 141 -32.62 -32.36 20.29
CA ALA A 141 -32.97 -30.97 20.58
C ALA A 141 -33.99 -30.86 21.71
N THR A 142 -34.16 -29.66 22.25
CA THR A 142 -35.22 -29.29 23.18
C THR A 142 -36.04 -28.14 22.61
N PHE A 143 -37.36 -28.25 22.68
CA PHE A 143 -38.34 -27.26 22.29
C PHE A 143 -39.30 -27.00 23.44
N GLY A 144 -39.18 -25.87 24.11
CA GLY A 144 -39.89 -25.63 25.35
C GLY A 144 -39.58 -26.72 26.38
N THR A 145 -40.63 -27.44 26.86
CA THR A 145 -40.47 -28.55 27.79
C THR A 145 -40.33 -29.92 27.14
N HIS A 146 -40.26 -29.95 25.81
CA HIS A 146 -40.18 -31.18 25.05
C HIS A 146 -38.73 -31.49 24.62
N VAL A 147 -38.29 -32.71 24.90
CA VAL A 147 -36.95 -33.21 24.51
C VAL A 147 -37.11 -34.26 23.41
N LEU A 148 -36.50 -34.02 22.28
CA LEU A 148 -36.51 -34.94 21.13
C LEU A 148 -35.24 -35.78 21.13
N THR A 149 -35.38 -37.09 20.93
CA THR A 149 -34.30 -38.04 20.78
C THR A 149 -34.45 -38.89 19.53
N GLN A 150 -33.37 -39.51 19.08
CA GLN A 150 -33.32 -40.46 17.98
C GLN A 150 -32.74 -41.80 18.43
N ALA A 151 -33.46 -42.87 18.22
CA ALA A 151 -33.08 -44.25 18.47
C ALA A 151 -32.97 -45.08 17.18
N ARG A 152 -32.57 -46.33 17.30
CA ARG A 152 -32.73 -47.37 16.26
C ARG A 152 -33.75 -48.36 16.74
N ASP A 153 -34.67 -48.78 15.82
CA ASP A 153 -35.53 -49.89 16.08
C ASP A 153 -34.79 -51.24 15.87
N THR A 154 -35.52 -52.34 16.04
CA THR A 154 -35.00 -53.69 15.86
C THR A 154 -34.53 -54.01 14.43
N ASP A 155 -35.07 -53.29 13.46
CA ASP A 155 -34.76 -53.45 12.02
C ASP A 155 -33.65 -52.49 11.59
N GLY A 156 -33.09 -51.67 12.51
CA GLY A 156 -32.04 -50.74 12.28
C GLY A 156 -32.44 -49.39 11.74
N ASN A 157 -33.75 -49.14 11.56
CA ASN A 157 -34.29 -47.84 11.15
C ASN A 157 -34.15 -46.81 12.25
N ARG A 158 -34.11 -45.55 11.87
CA ARG A 158 -34.16 -44.41 12.78
C ARG A 158 -35.56 -44.10 13.18
N VAL A 159 -35.80 -44.01 14.48
CA VAL A 159 -37.08 -43.65 15.09
C VAL A 159 -36.90 -42.47 16.05
N LEU A 160 -37.88 -41.62 16.13
CA LEU A 160 -37.86 -40.45 17.00
C LEU A 160 -38.70 -40.72 18.25
N TRP A 161 -38.23 -40.20 19.40
CA TRP A 161 -38.89 -40.28 20.69
C TRP A 161 -39.02 -38.90 21.31
N LEU A 162 -40.14 -38.63 21.97
CA LEU A 162 -40.42 -37.39 22.64
C LEU A 162 -40.54 -37.62 24.16
N TYR A 163 -39.90 -36.77 24.92
CA TYR A 163 -39.92 -36.74 26.40
C TYR A 163 -40.34 -35.37 26.90
N GLY A 164 -40.81 -35.26 28.10
CA GLY A 164 -41.25 -34.01 28.73
C GLY A 164 -42.61 -33.55 28.23
N GLY A 165 -43.04 -32.32 28.58
CA GLY A 165 -44.31 -31.78 28.09
C GLY A 165 -45.55 -32.58 28.52
N GLY A 166 -45.45 -33.41 29.53
CA GLY A 166 -46.56 -34.32 29.98
C GLY A 166 -46.48 -35.72 29.34
N ALA A 167 -45.47 -36.02 28.53
CA ALA A 167 -45.21 -37.37 28.05
C ALA A 167 -44.85 -38.34 29.17
N PRO A 168 -45.11 -39.66 29.03
CA PRO A 168 -44.66 -40.67 29.99
C PRO A 168 -43.16 -40.63 30.25
N ALA A 169 -42.73 -41.08 31.40
CA ALA A 169 -41.30 -41.06 31.78
C ALA A 169 -40.44 -41.92 30.84
N GLU A 170 -41.02 -42.96 30.26
CA GLU A 170 -40.39 -43.82 29.23
C GLU A 170 -40.31 -43.15 27.87
N GLY A 171 -40.91 -41.98 27.67
CA GLY A 171 -41.04 -41.27 26.39
C GLY A 171 -42.16 -41.79 25.49
N THR A 172 -42.48 -41.02 24.44
CA THR A 172 -43.49 -41.38 23.45
C THR A 172 -42.84 -41.47 22.09
N PRO A 173 -43.00 -42.59 21.32
CA PRO A 173 -42.51 -42.63 19.93
C PRO A 173 -43.31 -41.64 19.09
N VAL A 174 -42.64 -41.00 18.13
CA VAL A 174 -43.29 -40.07 17.19
C VAL A 174 -44.04 -40.87 16.14
N ASP A 175 -45.38 -40.75 16.18
CA ASP A 175 -46.29 -41.43 15.23
C ASP A 175 -46.18 -40.80 13.84
N GLY A 176 -46.37 -41.64 12.79
CA GLY A 176 -46.28 -41.22 11.41
C GLY A 176 -44.83 -40.92 10.94
N TRP A 177 -43.83 -41.23 11.74
CA TRP A 177 -42.45 -41.14 11.26
C TRP A 177 -42.21 -42.21 10.16
N PRO A 178 -41.59 -41.82 8.98
CA PRO A 178 -41.45 -42.73 7.86
C PRO A 178 -40.59 -43.95 8.19
N ALA A 179 -41.04 -45.11 7.76
CA ALA A 179 -40.28 -46.35 7.90
C ALA A 179 -39.10 -46.38 6.91
N GLY A 180 -38.08 -47.19 7.19
CA GLY A 180 -36.94 -47.40 6.31
C GLY A 180 -35.88 -46.28 6.35
N ILE A 181 -35.96 -45.36 7.25
CA ILE A 181 -34.94 -44.33 7.44
C ILE A 181 -33.75 -44.92 8.21
N THR A 182 -32.63 -45.14 7.51
CA THR A 182 -31.42 -45.71 8.12
C THR A 182 -30.36 -44.67 8.46
N ALA A 183 -30.34 -43.52 7.75
CA ALA A 183 -29.47 -42.40 8.03
C ALA A 183 -29.93 -41.58 9.23
N ASN A 184 -29.03 -40.81 9.84
CA ASN A 184 -29.42 -39.91 10.92
C ASN A 184 -30.33 -38.80 10.39
N ALA A 185 -31.47 -38.59 11.00
CA ALA A 185 -32.26 -37.39 10.80
C ALA A 185 -31.63 -36.21 11.55
N ARG A 186 -31.86 -35.02 11.06
CA ARG A 186 -31.29 -33.77 11.61
C ARG A 186 -32.39 -32.82 11.99
N VAL A 187 -32.33 -32.28 13.19
CA VAL A 187 -33.16 -31.13 13.56
C VAL A 187 -32.61 -29.89 12.81
N LEU A 188 -33.48 -29.24 12.07
CA LEU A 188 -33.12 -28.04 11.28
C LEU A 188 -33.65 -26.75 11.93
N GLY A 189 -34.79 -26.85 12.70
CA GLY A 189 -35.37 -25.72 13.36
C GLY A 189 -36.65 -26.12 14.09
N GLY A 190 -37.42 -25.16 14.58
CA GLY A 190 -38.70 -25.37 15.22
C GLY A 190 -39.09 -24.25 16.18
N ASP A 191 -40.31 -24.37 16.73
CA ASP A 191 -40.79 -23.54 17.81
C ASP A 191 -41.18 -24.43 19.02
N SER A 192 -41.83 -23.89 20.05
CA SER A 192 -42.22 -24.68 21.24
C SER A 192 -43.25 -25.79 20.96
N GLY A 193 -43.94 -25.74 19.84
CA GLY A 193 -44.97 -26.72 19.44
C GLY A 193 -44.61 -27.64 18.28
N THR A 194 -43.62 -27.28 17.48
CA THR A 194 -43.30 -28.02 16.24
C THR A 194 -41.78 -28.11 16.03
N ALA A 195 -41.28 -29.30 15.78
CA ALA A 195 -39.91 -29.52 15.28
C ALA A 195 -39.89 -29.73 13.77
N VAL A 196 -38.88 -29.15 13.09
CA VAL A 196 -38.58 -29.36 11.67
C VAL A 196 -37.40 -30.31 11.53
N ILE A 197 -37.66 -31.46 10.94
CA ILE A 197 -36.67 -32.54 10.83
C ILE A 197 -36.32 -32.76 9.34
N GLY A 198 -35.07 -32.65 9.04
CA GLY A 198 -34.51 -33.01 7.71
C GLY A 198 -34.05 -34.48 7.72
N TYR A 199 -34.40 -35.23 6.71
CA TYR A 199 -33.97 -36.63 6.56
C TYR A 199 -33.89 -37.05 5.08
N ALA A 200 -33.17 -38.14 4.85
CA ALA A 200 -33.11 -38.76 3.49
C ALA A 200 -33.81 -40.11 3.50
N ARG A 201 -34.63 -40.37 2.47
CA ARG A 201 -35.20 -41.70 2.20
C ARG A 201 -34.21 -42.63 1.53
N ALA A 202 -34.52 -43.91 1.48
CA ALA A 202 -33.77 -44.88 0.66
C ALA A 202 -33.75 -44.41 -0.80
N GLY A 203 -32.58 -44.24 -1.38
CA GLY A 203 -32.45 -43.68 -2.73
C GLY A 203 -31.93 -42.24 -2.72
N GLY A 204 -31.80 -41.57 -1.56
CA GLY A 204 -31.19 -40.26 -1.44
C GLY A 204 -32.14 -39.06 -1.53
N GLU A 205 -33.41 -39.30 -1.75
CA GLU A 205 -34.46 -38.26 -1.77
C GLU A 205 -34.49 -37.52 -0.43
N GLN A 206 -34.37 -36.19 -0.45
CA GLN A 206 -34.34 -35.34 0.72
C GLN A 206 -35.77 -34.90 1.12
N HIS A 207 -36.04 -34.86 2.41
CA HIS A 207 -37.32 -34.52 2.96
C HIS A 207 -37.24 -33.59 4.12
N LEU A 208 -38.32 -32.79 4.32
CA LEU A 208 -38.61 -32.01 5.52
C LEU A 208 -39.89 -32.53 6.15
N ALA A 209 -39.79 -32.95 7.41
CA ALA A 209 -40.97 -33.35 8.22
C ALA A 209 -41.25 -32.33 9.31
N LEU A 210 -42.52 -32.00 9.52
CA LEU A 210 -43.05 -31.25 10.66
C LEU A 210 -43.53 -32.25 11.71
N VAL A 211 -43.03 -32.15 12.92
CA VAL A 211 -43.40 -32.98 14.07
C VAL A 211 -44.12 -32.12 15.08
N ASP A 212 -45.40 -32.39 15.30
CA ASP A 212 -46.17 -31.80 16.40
C ASP A 212 -45.70 -32.41 17.70
N LEU A 213 -45.16 -31.55 18.57
CA LEU A 213 -44.56 -31.95 19.84
C LEU A 213 -45.60 -32.25 20.93
N SER A 214 -46.79 -31.67 20.82
CA SER A 214 -47.88 -31.95 21.77
C SER A 214 -48.57 -33.28 21.51
N ALA A 215 -48.71 -33.65 20.24
CA ALA A 215 -49.33 -34.89 19.79
C ALA A 215 -48.31 -36.02 19.54
N ALA A 216 -47.03 -35.76 19.62
CA ALA A 216 -45.95 -36.68 19.28
C ALA A 216 -46.14 -37.34 17.89
N ARG A 217 -46.48 -36.58 16.86
CA ARG A 217 -46.73 -37.12 15.51
C ARG A 217 -46.23 -36.23 14.39
N VAL A 218 -45.99 -36.82 13.25
CA VAL A 218 -45.71 -36.11 11.98
C VAL A 218 -47.01 -35.52 11.44
N THR A 219 -47.00 -34.20 11.19
CA THR A 219 -48.17 -33.46 10.66
C THR A 219 -47.96 -33.03 9.22
N GLY A 220 -46.74 -33.02 8.72
CA GLY A 220 -46.45 -32.73 7.33
C GLY A 220 -45.09 -33.35 6.91
N ASP A 221 -45.01 -33.77 5.65
CA ASP A 221 -43.80 -34.31 5.06
C ASP A 221 -43.72 -33.89 3.59
N VAL A 222 -42.66 -33.28 3.18
CA VAL A 222 -42.45 -32.78 1.81
C VAL A 222 -41.06 -33.13 1.30
N ALA A 223 -40.98 -33.61 0.06
CA ALA A 223 -39.74 -33.81 -0.63
C ALA A 223 -39.14 -32.47 -1.07
N VAL A 224 -37.84 -32.34 -0.91
CA VAL A 224 -37.08 -31.14 -1.31
C VAL A 224 -35.95 -31.54 -2.27
N ALA A 225 -35.62 -30.65 -3.20
CA ALA A 225 -34.66 -30.96 -4.26
C ALA A 225 -33.26 -31.32 -3.78
N VAL A 226 -32.85 -30.73 -2.66
CA VAL A 226 -31.53 -30.93 -2.04
C VAL A 226 -31.63 -30.82 -0.52
N ALA A 227 -30.66 -31.36 0.19
CA ALA A 227 -30.64 -31.29 1.65
C ALA A 227 -30.58 -29.82 2.12
N PRO A 228 -31.52 -29.34 2.94
CA PRO A 228 -31.50 -28.00 3.46
C PRO A 228 -30.32 -27.77 4.41
N THR A 229 -29.69 -26.58 4.29
CA THR A 229 -28.71 -26.10 5.26
C THR A 229 -29.35 -25.45 6.49
N GLY A 230 -30.54 -24.88 6.32
CA GLY A 230 -31.29 -24.26 7.42
C GLY A 230 -32.77 -24.10 7.10
N VAL A 231 -33.53 -23.84 8.15
CA VAL A 231 -34.96 -23.53 8.10
C VAL A 231 -35.29 -22.36 9.04
N ALA A 232 -36.37 -21.66 8.71
CA ALA A 232 -37.02 -20.69 9.59
C ALA A 232 -38.51 -20.98 9.60
N LEU A 233 -39.15 -20.86 10.77
CA LEU A 233 -40.54 -21.19 10.99
C LEU A 233 -41.27 -19.98 11.53
N SER A 234 -42.46 -19.70 11.01
CA SER A 234 -43.44 -18.80 11.61
C SER A 234 -44.75 -19.54 11.83
N ALA A 235 -45.78 -18.84 12.30
CA ALA A 235 -47.09 -19.44 12.51
C ALA A 235 -47.71 -20.03 11.24
N ASP A 236 -47.44 -19.44 10.08
CA ASP A 236 -48.04 -19.75 8.79
C ASP A 236 -47.07 -20.16 7.70
N ARG A 237 -45.77 -20.03 7.90
CA ARG A 237 -44.73 -20.30 6.89
C ARG A 237 -43.64 -21.21 7.41
N LEU A 238 -43.13 -22.05 6.51
CA LEU A 238 -41.86 -22.75 6.61
C LEU A 238 -40.95 -22.25 5.49
N VAL A 239 -39.82 -21.69 5.85
CA VAL A 239 -38.77 -21.25 4.91
C VAL A 239 -37.59 -22.17 5.04
N TRP A 240 -37.06 -22.67 3.93
CA TRP A 240 -35.84 -23.46 3.90
C TRP A 240 -34.87 -22.95 2.84
N TRP A 241 -33.57 -23.21 3.01
CA TRP A 241 -32.53 -22.86 2.03
C TRP A 241 -31.43 -23.92 2.04
N SER A 242 -30.77 -24.06 0.90
CA SER A 242 -29.63 -24.98 0.72
C SER A 242 -28.42 -24.28 0.10
N ASP A 243 -28.60 -23.07 -0.41
CA ASP A 243 -27.56 -22.28 -1.03
C ASP A 243 -27.51 -20.85 -0.41
N LEU A 244 -26.57 -20.05 -0.91
CA LEU A 244 -26.34 -18.70 -0.40
C LEU A 244 -27.31 -17.65 -0.96
N LYS A 245 -28.18 -17.99 -1.91
CA LYS A 245 -28.86 -17.01 -2.75
C LYS A 245 -30.38 -17.09 -2.69
N VAL A 246 -30.92 -18.25 -2.45
CA VAL A 246 -32.38 -18.49 -2.58
C VAL A 246 -32.92 -19.15 -1.34
N ALA A 247 -34.03 -18.61 -0.83
CA ALA A 247 -34.87 -19.23 0.16
C ALA A 247 -36.17 -19.71 -0.49
N HIS A 248 -36.62 -20.87 -0.09
CA HIS A 248 -37.86 -21.53 -0.53
C HIS A 248 -38.92 -21.36 0.57
N VAL A 249 -40.09 -20.86 0.21
CA VAL A 249 -41.17 -20.54 1.13
C VAL A 249 -42.34 -21.48 0.88
N LEU A 250 -42.72 -22.22 1.90
CA LEU A 250 -43.84 -23.16 1.93
C LEU A 250 -44.94 -22.66 2.90
N ASP A 251 -46.19 -23.01 2.62
CA ASP A 251 -47.26 -22.85 3.56
C ASP A 251 -47.10 -23.91 4.66
N ARG A 252 -47.09 -23.49 5.93
CA ARG A 252 -46.91 -24.41 7.06
C ARG A 252 -48.09 -25.34 7.26
N ALA A 253 -49.32 -24.90 6.94
CA ALA A 253 -50.54 -25.69 7.09
C ALA A 253 -50.69 -26.71 5.96
N ASP A 254 -50.11 -26.44 4.76
CA ASP A 254 -50.17 -27.34 3.65
C ASP A 254 -48.86 -27.29 2.84
N LEU A 255 -47.96 -28.16 3.20
CA LEU A 255 -46.65 -28.25 2.51
C LEU A 255 -46.73 -28.65 1.06
N SER A 256 -47.90 -29.17 0.62
CA SER A 256 -48.14 -29.59 -0.78
C SER A 256 -48.69 -28.48 -1.68
N ALA A 257 -49.04 -27.32 -1.12
CA ALA A 257 -49.63 -26.18 -1.86
C ALA A 257 -48.67 -25.53 -2.87
N GLY A 258 -47.45 -26.02 -2.94
CA GLY A 258 -46.40 -25.51 -3.80
C GLY A 258 -45.48 -24.50 -3.08
N GLU A 259 -44.30 -24.34 -3.60
CA GLU A 259 -43.32 -23.42 -3.02
C GLU A 259 -43.14 -22.14 -3.84
N THR A 260 -42.80 -21.06 -3.18
CA THR A 260 -42.33 -19.81 -3.81
C THR A 260 -40.89 -19.55 -3.39
N THR A 261 -40.19 -18.76 -4.17
CA THR A 261 -38.77 -18.47 -3.90
C THR A 261 -38.54 -16.99 -3.63
N VAL A 262 -37.59 -16.71 -2.73
CA VAL A 262 -37.16 -15.36 -2.40
C VAL A 262 -35.65 -15.27 -2.52
N THR A 263 -35.16 -14.26 -3.24
CA THR A 263 -33.72 -13.99 -3.32
C THR A 263 -33.21 -13.46 -2.01
N LEU A 264 -32.23 -14.14 -1.42
CA LEU A 264 -31.58 -13.71 -0.20
C LEU A 264 -30.63 -12.53 -0.45
N PRO A 265 -30.75 -11.46 0.33
CA PRO A 265 -29.87 -10.31 0.17
C PRO A 265 -28.40 -10.64 0.49
N GLY A 266 -27.47 -10.00 -0.25
CA GLY A 266 -26.04 -10.26 -0.15
C GLY A 266 -25.63 -11.51 -0.95
N THR A 267 -24.35 -11.60 -1.31
CA THR A 267 -23.82 -12.68 -2.18
C THR A 267 -22.75 -13.53 -1.52
N GLU A 268 -22.25 -13.11 -0.36
CA GLU A 268 -21.10 -13.71 0.31
C GLU A 268 -21.45 -14.12 1.75
N GLY A 269 -20.84 -15.17 2.22
CA GLY A 269 -21.04 -15.72 3.55
C GLY A 269 -22.36 -16.52 3.71
N GLU A 270 -22.38 -17.37 4.72
CA GLU A 270 -23.57 -18.17 5.02
C GLU A 270 -24.72 -17.28 5.53
N PRO A 271 -25.94 -17.42 4.99
CA PRO A 271 -27.10 -16.71 5.47
C PRO A 271 -27.65 -17.36 6.75
N TYR A 272 -27.94 -16.53 7.73
CA TYR A 272 -28.78 -16.86 8.87
C TYR A 272 -30.12 -16.15 8.68
N VAL A 273 -31.17 -16.90 8.63
CA VAL A 273 -32.49 -16.43 8.19
C VAL A 273 -33.52 -16.63 9.28
N GLY A 274 -34.30 -15.60 9.53
CA GLY A 274 -35.47 -15.66 10.42
C GLY A 274 -36.69 -15.01 9.78
N ILE A 275 -37.85 -15.24 10.31
CA ILE A 275 -39.13 -14.67 9.84
C ILE A 275 -39.67 -13.72 10.91
N ALA A 276 -40.08 -12.52 10.51
CA ALA A 276 -40.81 -11.57 11.34
C ALA A 276 -42.05 -11.10 10.52
N GLY A 277 -43.17 -11.73 10.75
CA GLY A 277 -44.40 -11.50 9.95
C GLY A 277 -44.19 -11.74 8.47
N ARG A 278 -44.40 -10.69 7.65
CA ARG A 278 -44.21 -10.72 6.16
C ARG A 278 -42.76 -10.63 5.73
N TRP A 279 -41.81 -10.53 6.66
CA TRP A 279 -40.41 -10.22 6.34
C TRP A 279 -39.51 -11.42 6.58
N LEU A 280 -38.64 -11.67 5.61
CA LEU A 280 -37.51 -12.53 5.76
C LEU A 280 -36.34 -11.65 6.24
N VAL A 281 -35.82 -11.93 7.42
CA VAL A 281 -34.71 -11.19 8.02
C VAL A 281 -33.48 -12.03 7.88
N VAL A 282 -32.43 -11.42 7.36
CA VAL A 282 -31.19 -12.12 6.98
C VAL A 282 -29.99 -11.42 7.61
N ALA A 283 -29.19 -12.17 8.33
CA ALA A 283 -27.82 -11.82 8.70
C ALA A 283 -26.86 -12.78 8.01
N ARG A 284 -25.68 -12.29 7.62
CA ARG A 284 -24.66 -13.15 6.96
C ARG A 284 -23.37 -13.16 7.74
N SER A 285 -22.75 -14.33 7.84
CA SER A 285 -21.37 -14.43 8.25
C SER A 285 -20.47 -13.95 7.10
N VAL A 286 -19.53 -13.07 7.39
CA VAL A 286 -18.52 -12.70 6.41
C VAL A 286 -17.41 -13.75 6.44
N PRO A 287 -17.05 -14.36 5.29
CA PRO A 287 -15.92 -15.25 5.20
C PRO A 287 -14.64 -14.51 5.64
N TRP A 288 -13.84 -15.18 6.42
CA TRP A 288 -12.61 -14.63 7.01
C TRP A 288 -11.59 -14.06 5.99
N ASN A 289 -11.61 -14.55 4.75
CA ASN A 289 -10.76 -14.12 3.65
C ASN A 289 -11.28 -12.87 2.91
N LEU A 290 -12.54 -12.47 3.16
CA LEU A 290 -13.18 -11.30 2.55
C LEU A 290 -13.41 -10.17 3.55
N GLN A 291 -12.85 -10.26 4.73
CA GLN A 291 -12.84 -9.20 5.72
C GLN A 291 -11.92 -8.05 5.29
N ASP A 292 -12.09 -7.62 4.05
CA ASP A 292 -11.38 -6.45 3.54
C ASP A 292 -12.01 -5.20 4.17
N LEU A 293 -11.35 -4.58 4.76
CA LEU A 293 -10.87 -3.73 5.80
C LEU A 293 -11.38 -2.29 5.77
N ALA A 294 -11.96 -1.84 4.68
CA ALA A 294 -12.44 -0.47 4.58
C ALA A 294 -13.96 -0.34 4.80
N ASP A 295 -14.73 -1.36 4.46
CA ASP A 295 -16.18 -1.40 4.72
C ASP A 295 -16.58 -2.75 5.31
N LYS A 296 -16.32 -2.93 6.58
CA LYS A 296 -16.72 -4.12 7.37
C LYS A 296 -18.21 -4.18 7.67
N SER A 297 -19.01 -3.57 6.83
CA SER A 297 -20.46 -3.68 6.82
C SER A 297 -20.96 -5.05 6.33
N GLY A 298 -20.11 -6.06 6.22
CA GLY A 298 -20.46 -7.38 5.74
C GLY A 298 -21.47 -8.14 6.62
N GLU A 299 -21.49 -7.88 7.91
CA GLU A 299 -22.45 -8.46 8.86
C GLU A 299 -23.61 -7.49 9.08
N ARG A 300 -24.37 -7.22 8.02
CA ARG A 300 -25.59 -6.38 8.10
C ARG A 300 -26.79 -7.22 8.43
N LEU A 301 -27.72 -6.65 9.21
CA LEU A 301 -29.05 -7.17 9.31
C LEU A 301 -29.91 -6.57 8.21
N MET A 302 -30.47 -7.41 7.38
CA MET A 302 -31.27 -7.00 6.23
C MET A 302 -32.65 -7.64 6.28
N ALA A 303 -33.67 -7.01 5.71
CA ALA A 303 -34.99 -7.57 5.56
C ALA A 303 -35.39 -7.54 4.08
N VAL A 304 -36.13 -8.59 3.65
CA VAL A 304 -36.77 -8.65 2.36
C VAL A 304 -38.19 -9.22 2.50
N PRO A 305 -39.20 -8.70 1.79
CA PRO A 305 -40.55 -9.26 1.86
C PRO A 305 -40.56 -10.74 1.44
N LEU A 306 -41.38 -11.56 2.12
CA LEU A 306 -41.58 -12.97 1.75
C LEU A 306 -42.16 -13.14 0.33
N THR A 307 -42.75 -12.09 -0.23
CA THR A 307 -43.20 -12.02 -1.62
C THR A 307 -42.11 -11.61 -2.61
N GLY A 308 -40.88 -11.40 -2.14
CA GLY A 308 -39.76 -10.85 -2.91
C GLY A 308 -39.79 -9.31 -2.98
N GLY A 309 -38.71 -8.72 -3.39
CA GLY A 309 -38.56 -7.27 -3.52
C GLY A 309 -37.18 -6.76 -3.20
N ALA A 310 -37.04 -5.43 -3.11
CA ALA A 310 -35.78 -4.80 -2.78
C ALA A 310 -35.46 -5.01 -1.29
N PRO A 311 -34.25 -5.42 -0.91
CA PRO A 311 -33.84 -5.59 0.46
C PRO A 311 -33.65 -4.25 1.18
N LEU A 312 -34.01 -4.22 2.46
CA LEU A 312 -33.82 -3.10 3.38
C LEU A 312 -32.70 -3.41 4.36
N THR A 313 -31.81 -2.47 4.65
CA THR A 313 -30.81 -2.62 5.72
C THR A 313 -31.44 -2.15 7.04
N LEU A 314 -31.56 -3.04 8.01
CA LEU A 314 -32.09 -2.75 9.34
C LEU A 314 -31.00 -2.32 10.32
N LEU A 315 -29.85 -3.00 10.29
CA LEU A 315 -28.66 -2.66 11.09
C LEU A 315 -27.40 -2.72 10.22
N ARG A 316 -26.54 -1.78 10.45
CA ARG A 316 -25.25 -1.70 9.75
C ARG A 316 -24.29 -2.81 10.18
N HIS A 317 -24.34 -3.17 11.47
CA HIS A 317 -23.58 -4.28 12.05
C HIS A 317 -24.49 -5.14 12.90
N ALA A 318 -24.44 -6.46 12.71
CA ALA A 318 -25.24 -7.40 13.49
C ALA A 318 -24.51 -8.73 13.61
N ASN A 319 -24.69 -9.40 14.74
CA ASN A 319 -24.30 -10.79 14.87
C ASN A 319 -25.22 -11.68 14.02
N THR A 320 -24.75 -12.84 13.61
CA THR A 320 -25.50 -13.79 12.80
C THR A 320 -26.58 -14.55 13.58
N SER A 321 -26.62 -14.45 14.92
CA SER A 321 -27.65 -15.12 15.75
C SER A 321 -28.99 -14.40 15.66
N LEU A 322 -29.95 -15.03 14.94
CA LEU A 322 -31.33 -14.61 14.83
C LEU A 322 -32.20 -15.62 15.58
N VAL A 323 -33.03 -15.13 16.46
CA VAL A 323 -33.83 -16.03 17.32
C VAL A 323 -35.30 -15.65 17.25
N PRO A 324 -36.20 -16.60 16.83
CA PRO A 324 -37.65 -16.36 16.83
C PRO A 324 -38.21 -16.29 18.25
N ALA A 325 -39.06 -15.31 18.49
CA ALA A 325 -39.84 -15.17 19.71
C ALA A 325 -41.28 -15.70 19.55
N PRO A 326 -41.96 -16.11 20.64
CA PRO A 326 -43.30 -16.70 20.56
C PRO A 326 -44.37 -15.77 20.01
N ASP A 327 -44.16 -14.47 20.06
CA ASP A 327 -45.06 -13.42 19.56
C ASP A 327 -44.94 -13.18 18.05
N GLY A 328 -44.14 -13.99 17.33
CA GLY A 328 -43.91 -13.86 15.91
C GLY A 328 -42.90 -12.78 15.56
N SER A 329 -42.28 -12.14 16.55
CA SER A 329 -41.12 -11.26 16.35
C SER A 329 -39.82 -12.05 16.28
N LEU A 330 -38.73 -11.36 15.88
CA LEU A 330 -37.40 -11.95 15.80
C LEU A 330 -36.45 -11.12 16.65
N LEU A 331 -35.62 -11.76 17.46
CA LEU A 331 -34.54 -11.07 18.16
C LEU A 331 -33.26 -11.12 17.33
N ALA A 332 -32.58 -10.00 17.32
CA ALA A 332 -31.25 -9.82 16.71
C ALA A 332 -30.36 -9.02 17.67
N VAL A 333 -29.06 -9.18 17.58
CA VAL A 333 -28.10 -8.36 18.34
C VAL A 333 -27.20 -7.62 17.38
N GLY A 334 -27.08 -6.30 17.57
CA GLY A 334 -26.27 -5.46 16.69
C GLY A 334 -26.46 -3.97 16.96
N GLY A 335 -25.80 -3.13 16.16
CA GLY A 335 -25.83 -1.68 16.34
C GLY A 335 -25.31 -0.90 15.15
N SER A 336 -25.17 0.40 15.32
CA SER A 336 -24.47 1.29 14.36
C SER A 336 -22.95 1.12 14.45
N ASP A 337 -22.45 0.84 15.64
CA ASP A 337 -21.05 0.64 16.00
C ASP A 337 -20.96 -0.16 17.31
N ALA A 338 -19.75 -0.47 17.77
CA ALA A 338 -19.53 -1.28 18.97
C ALA A 338 -20.00 -0.60 20.27
N GLY A 339 -20.05 0.72 20.30
CA GLY A 339 -20.50 1.51 21.44
C GLY A 339 -22.05 1.57 21.55
N HIS A 340 -22.75 1.33 20.45
CA HIS A 340 -24.22 1.37 20.35
C HIS A 340 -24.78 -0.01 20.01
N TRP A 341 -24.32 -1.01 20.74
CA TRP A 341 -24.70 -2.40 20.56
C TRP A 341 -25.87 -2.78 21.50
N ALA A 342 -26.88 -3.46 20.98
CA ALA A 342 -28.04 -3.82 21.75
C ALA A 342 -28.70 -5.11 21.25
N VAL A 343 -29.41 -5.80 22.13
CA VAL A 343 -30.40 -6.78 21.73
C VAL A 343 -31.64 -6.03 21.27
N ARG A 344 -32.12 -6.36 20.07
CA ARG A 344 -33.20 -5.66 19.38
C ARG A 344 -34.27 -6.65 18.94
N ARG A 345 -35.52 -6.18 18.95
CA ARG A 345 -36.68 -6.92 18.45
C ARG A 345 -37.06 -6.39 17.07
N VAL A 346 -37.14 -7.27 16.10
CA VAL A 346 -37.67 -7.00 14.76
C VAL A 346 -39.12 -7.44 14.71
N THR A 347 -40.04 -6.52 14.40
CA THR A 347 -41.47 -6.77 14.39
C THR A 347 -42.09 -6.25 13.08
N ASP A 348 -42.99 -7.04 12.51
CA ASP A 348 -43.87 -6.58 11.43
C ASP A 348 -45.03 -5.79 11.99
N THR A 349 -45.06 -4.49 11.78
CA THR A 349 -46.14 -3.61 12.22
C THR A 349 -47.18 -3.34 11.12
N GLY A 350 -47.08 -4.01 9.99
CA GLY A 350 -47.90 -3.71 8.82
C GLY A 350 -47.41 -2.53 7.97
N ALA A 351 -46.36 -1.84 8.38
CA ALA A 351 -45.73 -0.75 7.65
C ALA A 351 -44.80 -1.24 6.53
N ASP A 352 -44.33 -0.34 5.65
CA ASP A 352 -43.42 -0.65 4.53
C ASP A 352 -42.01 -1.10 4.95
N THR A 353 -41.72 -0.98 6.25
CA THR A 353 -40.47 -1.46 6.88
C THR A 353 -40.79 -2.14 8.19
N PRO A 354 -40.06 -3.21 8.57
CA PRO A 354 -40.21 -3.78 9.88
C PRO A 354 -39.72 -2.81 10.95
N ALA A 355 -40.38 -2.80 12.11
CA ALA A 355 -39.93 -2.01 13.25
C ALA A 355 -38.73 -2.69 13.93
N LEU A 356 -37.78 -1.88 14.38
CA LEU A 356 -36.63 -2.33 15.15
C LEU A 356 -36.63 -1.64 16.51
N THR A 357 -36.92 -2.40 17.57
CA THR A 357 -37.03 -1.89 18.95
C THR A 357 -35.86 -2.38 19.77
N GLU A 358 -35.20 -1.48 20.50
CA GLU A 358 -34.14 -1.84 21.43
C GLU A 358 -34.78 -2.45 22.70
N LEU A 359 -34.30 -3.62 23.10
CA LEU A 359 -34.73 -4.30 24.32
C LEU A 359 -33.74 -4.05 25.46
N THR A 360 -32.45 -4.26 25.18
CA THR A 360 -31.40 -4.14 26.19
C THR A 360 -30.13 -3.67 25.53
N ALA A 361 -29.61 -2.53 25.98
CA ALA A 361 -28.31 -2.08 25.60
C ALA A 361 -27.24 -3.06 26.11
N VAL A 362 -26.30 -3.39 25.27
CA VAL A 362 -25.16 -4.23 25.67
C VAL A 362 -23.94 -3.33 25.91
N PRO A 363 -23.53 -3.16 27.18
CA PRO A 363 -22.41 -2.26 27.51
C PRO A 363 -21.17 -2.61 26.70
N PRO A 364 -20.39 -1.62 26.20
CA PRO A 364 -19.16 -1.91 25.52
C PRO A 364 -18.20 -2.60 26.51
N ALA A 365 -17.70 -3.76 26.14
CA ALA A 365 -16.54 -4.36 26.79
C ALA A 365 -15.29 -3.68 26.24
N GLY A 366 -14.48 -3.10 27.11
CA GLY A 366 -13.18 -2.56 26.72
C GLY A 366 -12.30 -3.67 26.13
N ALA A 367 -11.58 -3.35 25.08
CA ALA A 367 -10.58 -4.28 24.56
C ALA A 367 -9.45 -4.42 25.59
N LYS A 368 -9.01 -5.65 25.85
CA LYS A 368 -7.78 -5.87 26.62
C LYS A 368 -6.59 -5.56 25.72
N ILE A 369 -5.72 -4.69 26.18
CA ILE A 369 -4.51 -4.31 25.46
C ILE A 369 -3.38 -5.23 25.93
N ASP A 370 -2.99 -6.18 25.11
CA ASP A 370 -1.87 -7.07 25.42
C ASP A 370 -0.52 -6.45 25.09
N ARG A 371 -0.46 -5.55 24.08
CA ARG A 371 0.75 -4.82 23.69
C ARG A 371 0.38 -3.49 23.04
N LEU A 372 1.32 -2.54 23.12
CA LEU A 372 1.21 -1.27 22.40
C LEU A 372 2.58 -0.78 21.91
N SER A 373 2.56 -0.05 20.81
CA SER A 373 3.71 0.66 20.25
C SER A 373 3.25 1.98 19.64
N LEU A 374 4.03 3.03 19.82
CA LEU A 374 3.70 4.37 19.33
C LEU A 374 4.91 4.96 18.62
N GLN A 375 4.77 5.30 17.35
CA GLN A 375 5.81 6.02 16.61
C GLN A 375 5.20 6.95 15.58
N ASN A 376 5.67 8.19 15.56
CA ASN A 376 5.27 9.25 14.64
C ASN A 376 3.74 9.38 14.56
N GLY A 377 3.11 9.42 15.75
CA GLY A 377 1.65 9.53 15.86
C GLY A 377 0.85 8.30 15.43
N THR A 378 1.49 7.18 15.07
CA THR A 378 0.80 5.91 14.83
C THR A 378 0.87 5.05 16.09
N LEU A 379 -0.28 4.87 16.75
CA LEU A 379 -0.45 3.92 17.85
C LEU A 379 -0.87 2.58 17.26
N ALA A 380 -0.06 1.56 17.50
CA ALA A 380 -0.36 0.18 17.15
C ALA A 380 -0.60 -0.62 18.43
N THR A 381 -1.69 -1.36 18.49
CA THR A 381 -2.12 -2.16 19.64
C THR A 381 -2.40 -3.60 19.25
N ASP A 382 -2.08 -4.51 20.17
CA ASP A 382 -2.57 -5.89 20.15
C ASP A 382 -3.74 -5.93 21.11
N GLU A 383 -4.94 -6.12 20.56
CA GLU A 383 -6.18 -6.09 21.31
C GLU A 383 -6.74 -7.49 21.42
N ALA A 384 -6.64 -8.07 22.61
CA ALA A 384 -7.17 -9.40 22.85
C ALA A 384 -8.70 -9.35 22.82
N ASP A 385 -9.25 -10.19 21.99
CA ASP A 385 -10.67 -10.50 22.00
C ASP A 385 -10.93 -11.67 22.94
N SER A 386 -12.00 -11.58 23.71
CA SER A 386 -12.36 -12.52 24.79
C SER A 386 -12.64 -13.96 24.34
N GLY A 387 -12.26 -14.33 23.13
CA GLY A 387 -12.70 -15.64 22.73
C GLY A 387 -11.93 -16.42 21.69
N LEU A 388 -11.18 -15.92 20.75
CA LEU A 388 -10.41 -16.81 19.83
C LEU A 388 -9.32 -16.13 18.98
N MET A 389 -9.33 -14.84 18.75
CA MET A 389 -8.32 -14.21 17.89
C MET A 389 -8.09 -12.76 18.31
N GLY A 390 -6.96 -12.50 18.96
CA GLY A 390 -6.45 -11.15 19.12
C GLY A 390 -6.25 -10.49 17.77
N GLY A 391 -6.40 -9.19 17.67
CA GLY A 391 -6.23 -8.44 16.45
C GLY A 391 -5.25 -7.30 16.62
N TYR A 392 -4.47 -7.06 15.59
CA TYR A 392 -3.61 -5.88 15.52
C TYR A 392 -4.38 -4.70 14.95
N TYR A 393 -4.38 -3.60 15.68
CA TYR A 393 -5.06 -2.36 15.30
C TYR A 393 -4.07 -1.22 15.23
N THR A 394 -4.30 -0.29 14.34
CA THR A 394 -3.59 0.98 14.33
C THR A 394 -4.55 2.12 14.41
N ARG A 395 -4.18 3.15 15.19
CA ARG A 395 -4.89 4.43 15.30
C ARG A 395 -3.93 5.55 14.99
N ARG A 396 -4.43 6.52 14.29
CA ARG A 396 -3.70 7.77 14.10
C ARG A 396 -4.00 8.67 15.28
N ILE A 397 -2.98 9.15 15.96
CA ILE A 397 -3.12 10.10 17.07
C ILE A 397 -2.95 11.51 16.49
N ALA A 398 -4.01 12.28 16.55
CA ALA A 398 -3.97 13.69 16.17
C ALA A 398 -3.07 14.49 17.13
N ALA A 399 -2.72 15.73 16.78
CA ALA A 399 -1.83 16.56 17.61
C ALA A 399 -2.40 16.88 18.98
N ASP A 400 -3.72 16.98 19.09
CA ASP A 400 -4.43 17.20 20.35
C ASP A 400 -4.57 15.91 21.20
N GLY A 401 -4.01 14.79 20.73
CA GLY A 401 -4.10 13.47 21.34
C GLY A 401 -5.36 12.67 21.03
N THR A 402 -6.24 13.18 20.17
CA THR A 402 -7.45 12.44 19.77
C THR A 402 -7.10 11.26 18.85
N PRO A 403 -7.49 10.04 19.19
CA PRO A 403 -7.27 8.89 18.31
C PRO A 403 -8.27 8.87 17.15
N SER A 404 -7.81 8.45 15.98
CA SER A 404 -8.72 8.10 14.87
C SER A 404 -9.48 6.81 15.18
N ALA A 405 -10.51 6.52 14.38
CA ALA A 405 -11.11 5.19 14.36
C ALA A 405 -10.00 4.11 14.14
N PRO A 406 -10.12 2.97 14.83
CA PRO A 406 -9.15 1.89 14.69
C PRO A 406 -9.17 1.32 13.28
N THR A 407 -7.99 1.04 12.75
CA THR A 407 -7.80 0.29 11.52
C THR A 407 -7.25 -1.07 11.88
N TRP A 408 -8.02 -2.11 11.62
CA TRP A 408 -7.57 -3.49 11.81
C TRP A 408 -6.50 -3.85 10.75
N ARG A 409 -5.48 -4.62 11.13
CA ARG A 409 -4.35 -4.89 10.24
C ARG A 409 -4.23 -6.35 9.81
N ASN A 410 -4.30 -7.28 10.73
CA ASN A 410 -4.32 -8.70 10.40
C ASN A 410 -4.63 -9.55 11.63
N TRP A 411 -5.23 -10.73 11.44
CA TRP A 411 -5.60 -11.70 12.46
C TRP A 411 -4.86 -13.04 12.28
N ASN A 412 -4.32 -13.34 11.08
CA ASN A 412 -3.69 -14.62 10.76
C ASN A 412 -2.27 -14.78 11.30
N LEU A 413 -1.69 -13.71 11.81
CA LEU A 413 -0.30 -13.72 12.25
C LEU A 413 -0.25 -13.78 13.77
N ARG A 414 -0.16 -14.98 14.32
CA ARG A 414 0.16 -15.20 15.75
C ARG A 414 1.62 -14.83 16.01
N GLY A 415 1.93 -13.53 15.95
CA GLY A 415 3.26 -12.99 16.15
C GLY A 415 3.38 -12.22 17.45
N VAL A 416 4.61 -11.90 17.83
CA VAL A 416 4.92 -10.95 18.90
C VAL A 416 4.98 -9.55 18.29
N GLY A 417 4.13 -8.64 18.76
CA GLY A 417 4.00 -7.26 18.25
C GLY A 417 2.66 -6.68 18.69
N PRO A 418 2.20 -5.59 18.08
CA PRO A 418 2.78 -4.90 16.95
C PRO A 418 3.89 -3.92 17.35
N TYR A 419 4.81 -3.64 16.40
CA TYR A 419 5.83 -2.61 16.55
C TYR A 419 5.61 -1.57 15.45
N ALA A 420 5.24 -0.35 15.82
CA ALA A 420 5.08 0.75 14.88
C ALA A 420 6.44 1.17 14.29
N THR A 421 6.51 1.42 12.98
CA THR A 421 7.75 1.73 12.26
C THR A 421 8.02 3.23 12.10
N GLY A 422 7.03 4.08 12.38
CA GLY A 422 7.09 5.54 12.21
C GLY A 422 6.75 6.04 10.81
N ASP A 423 6.57 5.15 9.83
CA ASP A 423 6.12 5.48 8.47
C ASP A 423 4.64 5.14 8.21
N GLY A 424 3.90 4.87 9.28
CA GLY A 424 2.48 4.50 9.25
C GLY A 424 2.22 3.00 9.22
N ARG A 425 3.26 2.18 9.05
CA ARG A 425 3.18 0.72 9.13
C ARG A 425 3.38 0.24 10.57
N ALA A 426 3.03 -1.01 10.80
CA ALA A 426 3.45 -1.78 11.97
C ALA A 426 3.99 -3.13 11.51
N VAL A 427 4.83 -3.75 12.34
CA VAL A 427 5.41 -5.07 12.06
C VAL A 427 5.17 -6.03 13.22
N THR A 428 5.16 -7.32 12.91
CA THR A 428 5.14 -8.40 13.91
C THR A 428 6.30 -9.35 13.68
N PHE A 429 6.74 -9.99 14.73
CA PHE A 429 7.62 -11.15 14.66
C PHE A 429 6.78 -12.42 14.78
N THR A 430 6.79 -13.25 13.76
CA THR A 430 6.05 -14.51 13.71
C THR A 430 7.02 -15.68 13.80
N ALA A 431 6.90 -16.44 14.87
CA ALA A 431 7.65 -17.68 15.04
C ALA A 431 6.98 -18.79 14.21
N GLN A 432 7.78 -19.52 13.42
CA GLN A 432 7.35 -20.77 12.78
C GLN A 432 8.22 -21.93 13.21
N SER A 433 7.60 -23.10 13.30
CA SER A 433 8.25 -24.34 13.73
C SER A 433 8.77 -25.20 12.57
N ASP A 434 8.59 -24.72 11.32
CA ASP A 434 9.05 -25.42 10.12
C ASP A 434 10.51 -25.08 9.77
N ALA A 435 11.02 -25.76 8.74
CA ALA A 435 12.41 -25.61 8.30
C ALA A 435 12.76 -24.21 7.77
N ASP A 436 11.75 -23.39 7.48
CA ASP A 436 11.94 -22.07 6.89
C ASP A 436 12.19 -20.97 7.95
N GLY A 437 11.98 -21.28 9.26
CA GLY A 437 12.26 -20.35 10.36
C GLY A 437 11.18 -19.29 10.57
N SER A 438 11.51 -18.29 11.38
CA SER A 438 10.60 -17.18 11.73
C SER A 438 10.73 -16.02 10.77
N TYR A 439 9.79 -15.05 10.81
CA TYR A 439 9.90 -13.82 10.04
C TYR A 439 9.45 -12.58 10.79
N VAL A 440 9.96 -11.43 10.35
CA VAL A 440 9.35 -10.13 10.62
C VAL A 440 8.54 -9.74 9.42
N GLN A 441 7.28 -9.42 9.65
CA GLN A 441 6.34 -9.07 8.60
C GLN A 441 5.67 -7.73 8.86
N SER A 442 5.57 -6.92 7.82
CA SER A 442 4.80 -5.68 7.83
C SER A 442 3.30 -5.99 7.77
N LEU A 443 2.53 -5.26 8.57
CA LEU A 443 1.07 -5.31 8.64
C LEU A 443 0.45 -4.21 7.76
N ASP A 444 0.88 -4.05 6.53
CA ASP A 444 0.34 -3.02 5.66
C ASP A 444 -0.92 -3.46 4.93
N LYS A 445 -1.80 -2.47 4.69
CA LYS A 445 -3.13 -2.61 4.08
C LYS A 445 -3.09 -2.91 2.57
N ASN A 446 -1.99 -2.60 1.88
CA ASN A 446 -1.95 -2.51 0.41
C ASN A 446 -1.07 -3.55 -0.27
N ASP A 447 -0.92 -4.77 0.28
CA ASP A 447 -0.03 -5.82 -0.26
C ASP A 447 1.45 -5.41 -0.48
N GLU A 448 1.84 -4.23 -0.04
CA GLU A 448 3.24 -3.81 0.06
C GLU A 448 3.88 -4.35 1.35
N ALA A 449 3.47 -5.53 1.78
CA ALA A 449 3.96 -6.19 2.97
C ALA A 449 5.40 -6.66 2.76
N GLY A 450 6.36 -5.82 3.09
CA GLY A 450 7.74 -6.24 3.20
C GLY A 450 7.90 -7.22 4.36
N PHE A 451 8.64 -8.28 4.15
CA PHE A 451 9.03 -9.21 5.21
C PHE A 451 10.46 -9.68 4.98
N PHE A 452 11.09 -10.17 6.04
CA PHE A 452 12.37 -10.84 5.93
C PHE A 452 12.43 -12.05 6.86
N HIS A 453 13.18 -13.03 6.43
CA HIS A 453 13.45 -14.26 7.17
C HIS A 453 14.34 -14.00 8.39
N VAL A 454 13.99 -14.61 9.49
CA VAL A 454 14.84 -14.68 10.69
C VAL A 454 15.19 -16.14 10.90
N PRO A 455 16.42 -16.57 10.55
CA PRO A 455 16.83 -17.97 10.71
C PRO A 455 17.00 -18.35 12.20
N SER A 456 15.90 -18.31 12.95
CA SER A 456 15.82 -18.62 14.37
C SER A 456 14.40 -19.09 14.69
N ALA A 457 14.28 -20.14 15.47
CA ALA A 457 12.98 -20.73 15.85
C ALA A 457 12.13 -19.78 16.70
N SER A 458 12.74 -18.82 17.39
CA SER A 458 12.04 -17.80 18.19
C SER A 458 12.93 -16.57 18.35
N GLY A 459 12.34 -15.46 18.77
CA GLY A 459 13.08 -14.21 18.95
C GLY A 459 12.19 -13.05 19.40
N SER A 460 12.79 -11.87 19.42
CA SER A 460 12.09 -10.63 19.73
C SER A 460 12.62 -9.48 18.90
N VAL A 461 11.75 -8.58 18.49
CA VAL A 461 12.15 -7.31 17.85
C VAL A 461 12.77 -6.42 18.93
N LEU A 462 14.01 -6.01 18.69
CA LEU A 462 14.74 -5.11 19.59
C LEU A 462 14.45 -3.65 19.30
N ASP A 463 14.45 -3.29 18.02
CA ASP A 463 14.21 -1.91 17.55
C ASP A 463 13.76 -1.90 16.10
N VAL A 464 12.97 -0.89 15.73
CA VAL A 464 12.48 -0.71 14.37
C VAL A 464 12.36 0.78 14.05
N THR A 465 12.73 1.17 12.82
CA THR A 465 12.53 2.53 12.31
C THR A 465 12.42 2.48 10.79
N GLY A 466 11.29 2.96 10.24
CA GLY A 466 11.04 2.97 8.82
C GLY A 466 11.11 1.56 8.22
N ARG A 467 12.06 1.36 7.32
CA ARG A 467 12.23 0.08 6.61
C ARG A 467 13.14 -0.94 7.29
N TYR A 468 13.79 -0.61 8.41
CA TYR A 468 14.72 -1.54 9.04
C TYR A 468 14.25 -2.00 10.41
N ALA A 469 14.38 -3.29 10.67
CA ALA A 469 14.11 -3.89 11.98
C ALA A 469 15.30 -4.72 12.47
N ILE A 470 15.54 -4.67 13.79
CA ILE A 470 16.55 -5.48 14.49
C ILE A 470 15.83 -6.55 15.30
N VAL A 471 16.23 -7.78 15.12
CA VAL A 471 15.70 -8.95 15.85
C VAL A 471 16.80 -9.68 16.57
N ASN A 472 16.56 -10.02 17.83
CA ASN A 472 17.37 -10.97 18.56
C ASN A 472 16.71 -12.34 18.49
N GLY A 473 17.30 -13.27 17.74
CA GLY A 473 16.89 -14.65 17.74
C GLY A 473 17.38 -15.37 18.99
N SER A 474 16.71 -16.42 19.41
CA SER A 474 17.05 -17.20 20.60
C SER A 474 17.67 -18.56 20.26
N SER A 475 17.33 -19.16 19.13
CA SER A 475 17.89 -20.45 18.68
C SER A 475 18.01 -20.47 17.15
N PRO A 476 19.20 -20.19 16.59
CA PRO A 476 20.42 -19.74 17.27
C PRO A 476 20.32 -18.34 17.85
N ALA A 477 21.08 -18.08 18.93
CA ALA A 477 21.18 -16.77 19.58
C ALA A 477 22.04 -15.82 18.74
N LYS A 478 21.44 -15.26 17.68
CA LYS A 478 22.04 -14.28 16.77
C LYS A 478 21.16 -13.03 16.66
N GLN A 479 21.77 -11.94 16.25
CA GLN A 479 21.07 -10.72 15.94
C GLN A 479 20.98 -10.56 14.43
N TYR A 480 19.79 -10.27 13.96
CA TYR A 480 19.44 -10.10 12.55
C TYR A 480 18.94 -8.69 12.32
N VAL A 481 19.37 -8.06 11.24
CA VAL A 481 18.81 -6.78 10.77
C VAL A 481 18.26 -7.02 9.39
N GLY A 482 16.99 -6.73 9.20
CA GLY A 482 16.30 -6.93 7.92
C GLY A 482 15.76 -5.64 7.33
N ASP A 483 15.54 -5.67 6.03
CA ASP A 483 14.99 -4.58 5.23
C ASP A 483 13.53 -4.91 4.84
N LEU A 484 12.58 -4.18 5.38
CA LEU A 484 11.13 -4.31 5.14
C LEU A 484 10.67 -3.61 3.85
N GLY A 485 11.59 -3.04 3.08
CA GLY A 485 11.28 -2.33 1.83
C GLY A 485 11.59 -3.11 0.56
N VAL A 486 12.01 -4.38 0.66
CA VAL A 486 12.44 -5.21 -0.48
C VAL A 486 11.61 -6.49 -0.52
N TYR A 487 11.01 -6.78 -1.67
CA TYR A 487 10.21 -8.00 -1.88
C TYR A 487 11.02 -9.20 -2.38
N SER A 488 12.22 -8.98 -2.90
CA SER A 488 12.97 -10.00 -3.64
C SER A 488 14.11 -10.63 -2.85
N ASP A 489 14.52 -10.02 -1.75
CA ASP A 489 15.65 -10.48 -0.96
C ASP A 489 15.20 -10.65 0.49
N LEU A 490 14.79 -11.86 0.82
CA LEU A 490 14.16 -12.20 2.09
C LEU A 490 15.19 -12.42 3.22
N GLU A 491 16.48 -12.36 2.91
CA GLU A 491 17.56 -12.58 3.86
C GLU A 491 17.88 -11.33 4.68
N PRO A 492 18.32 -11.49 5.93
CA PRO A 492 18.77 -10.35 6.73
C PRO A 492 20.00 -9.66 6.11
N VAL A 493 19.94 -8.34 6.01
CA VAL A 493 21.08 -7.52 5.52
C VAL A 493 22.28 -7.55 6.46
N VAL A 494 22.08 -7.91 7.75
CA VAL A 494 23.13 -8.14 8.73
C VAL A 494 22.78 -9.33 9.62
N THR A 495 23.72 -10.26 9.78
CA THR A 495 23.66 -11.34 10.77
C THR A 495 24.93 -11.32 11.62
N ARG A 496 24.77 -11.33 12.95
CA ARG A 496 25.90 -11.21 13.89
C ARG A 496 25.57 -11.79 15.28
N PRO A 497 26.51 -11.92 16.19
CA PRO A 497 26.22 -12.20 17.61
C PRO A 497 25.35 -11.12 18.22
N VAL A 498 24.49 -11.50 19.17
CA VAL A 498 23.64 -10.56 19.91
C VAL A 498 24.49 -9.52 20.62
N THR A 499 24.19 -8.25 20.38
CA THR A 499 24.86 -7.11 21.03
C THR A 499 23.87 -5.97 21.20
N ALA A 500 24.22 -4.98 22.03
CA ALA A 500 23.45 -3.76 22.10
C ALA A 500 23.38 -3.11 20.71
N ALA A 501 22.21 -2.70 20.30
CA ALA A 501 21.99 -2.14 18.99
C ALA A 501 20.75 -1.26 18.95
N SER A 502 20.73 -0.29 18.04
CA SER A 502 19.56 0.51 17.70
C SER A 502 19.61 0.91 16.24
N VAL A 503 18.43 1.12 15.63
CA VAL A 503 18.32 1.62 14.27
C VAL A 503 17.57 2.96 14.24
N TRP A 504 18.14 3.92 13.52
CA TRP A 504 17.50 5.19 13.20
C TRP A 504 17.67 5.51 11.73
N GLY A 505 16.58 5.40 10.98
CA GLY A 505 16.62 5.43 9.52
C GLY A 505 17.53 4.34 8.97
N THR A 506 18.51 4.70 8.14
CA THR A 506 19.48 3.74 7.59
C THR A 506 20.68 3.47 8.50
N SER A 507 20.77 4.12 9.67
CA SER A 507 21.92 4.04 10.57
C SER A 507 21.74 2.96 11.63
N LEU A 508 22.55 1.92 11.58
CA LEU A 508 22.67 0.90 12.61
C LEU A 508 23.73 1.29 13.62
N TRP A 509 23.32 1.57 14.85
CA TRP A 509 24.19 1.93 15.97
C TRP A 509 24.56 0.71 16.78
N THR A 510 25.85 0.56 17.11
CA THR A 510 26.39 -0.57 17.89
C THR A 510 27.58 -0.13 18.74
N PRO A 511 27.94 -0.88 19.79
CA PRO A 511 29.21 -0.69 20.46
C PRO A 511 30.37 -0.80 19.46
N GLY A 512 31.33 0.13 19.55
CA GLY A 512 32.58 0.14 18.79
C GLY A 512 33.72 -0.52 19.53
N SER A 513 34.92 -0.47 18.93
CA SER A 513 36.15 -0.93 19.58
C SER A 513 36.60 0.13 20.61
N GLY A 514 36.48 -0.20 21.89
CA GLY A 514 36.89 0.66 22.99
C GLY A 514 35.75 0.95 23.97
N THR A 515 36.16 1.27 25.21
CA THR A 515 35.24 1.61 26.28
C THR A 515 34.47 2.88 25.93
N GLY A 516 33.15 2.83 26.03
CA GLY A 516 32.27 3.96 25.74
C GLY A 516 32.18 4.40 24.28
N VAL A 517 32.78 3.65 23.36
CA VAL A 517 32.69 3.96 21.92
C VAL A 517 31.45 3.30 21.32
N VAL A 518 30.71 4.06 20.52
CA VAL A 518 29.61 3.57 19.68
C VAL A 518 29.83 3.98 18.23
N THR A 519 29.40 3.16 17.29
CA THR A 519 29.55 3.40 15.86
C THR A 519 28.23 3.29 15.14
N ALA A 520 28.02 4.14 14.13
CA ALA A 520 26.92 4.04 13.18
C ALA A 520 27.41 3.46 11.86
N LYS A 521 26.71 2.46 11.36
CA LYS A 521 26.91 1.88 10.04
C LYS A 521 25.67 2.15 9.18
N ASP A 522 25.87 2.71 8.01
CA ASP A 522 24.79 2.86 7.03
C ASP A 522 24.44 1.51 6.40
N LEU A 523 23.20 1.08 6.53
CA LEU A 523 22.72 -0.23 6.11
C LEU A 523 22.65 -0.40 4.59
N LYS A 524 22.51 0.70 3.84
CA LYS A 524 22.48 0.67 2.37
C LYS A 524 23.87 0.52 1.75
N THR A 525 24.85 1.20 2.32
CA THR A 525 26.20 1.26 1.77
C THR A 525 27.21 0.36 2.48
N GLY A 526 26.85 -0.13 3.67
CA GLY A 526 27.73 -0.90 4.54
C GLY A 526 28.87 -0.10 5.18
N LYS A 527 28.93 1.22 4.98
CA LYS A 527 30.01 2.08 5.47
C LYS A 527 29.74 2.60 6.89
N THR A 528 30.78 2.73 7.69
CA THR A 528 30.71 3.47 8.97
C THR A 528 30.56 4.95 8.66
N THR A 529 29.51 5.57 9.21
CA THR A 529 29.17 6.97 8.98
C THR A 529 29.47 7.86 10.18
N ASP A 530 29.53 7.26 11.39
CA ASP A 530 29.81 7.99 12.61
C ASP A 530 30.53 7.10 13.64
N THR A 531 31.37 7.69 14.47
CA THR A 531 32.04 7.06 15.61
C THR A 531 32.09 8.05 16.77
N VAL A 532 31.49 7.67 17.88
CA VAL A 532 31.25 8.56 19.02
C VAL A 532 31.82 7.95 20.28
N ALA A 533 32.59 8.71 21.01
CA ALA A 533 33.00 8.40 22.38
C ALA A 533 31.97 9.01 23.35
N THR A 534 31.07 8.18 23.86
CA THR A 534 29.94 8.62 24.70
C THR A 534 30.34 8.97 26.14
N GLY A 535 31.56 8.62 26.56
CA GLY A 535 31.98 8.72 27.96
C GLY A 535 31.44 7.62 28.87
N ALA A 536 30.78 6.58 28.31
CA ALA A 536 30.38 5.42 29.11
C ALA A 536 31.60 4.69 29.67
N PRO A 537 31.56 4.25 30.95
CA PRO A 537 32.68 3.52 31.57
C PRO A 537 32.74 2.05 31.13
N CYS A 538 31.92 1.64 30.23
CA CYS A 538 31.81 0.26 29.75
C CYS A 538 31.55 0.22 28.23
N ALA A 539 31.65 -0.97 27.62
CA ALA A 539 30.97 -1.23 26.35
C ALA A 539 29.46 -1.26 26.64
N PRO A 540 28.64 -0.42 25.98
CA PRO A 540 27.20 -0.36 26.25
C PRO A 540 26.52 -1.73 26.11
N LYS A 541 25.73 -2.08 27.10
CA LYS A 541 24.86 -3.28 27.11
C LYS A 541 23.47 -2.99 26.56
N GLU A 542 23.06 -1.75 26.54
CA GLU A 542 21.85 -1.25 25.90
C GLU A 542 22.18 0.03 25.14
N LEU A 543 21.61 0.15 23.93
CA LEU A 543 21.72 1.32 23.08
C LEU A 543 20.34 1.67 22.49
N GLN A 544 20.03 2.94 22.45
CA GLN A 544 18.89 3.49 21.72
C GLN A 544 19.33 4.79 21.03
N ALA A 545 18.97 4.96 19.75
CA ALA A 545 19.34 6.14 18.98
C ALA A 545 18.08 6.80 18.41
N VAL A 546 17.95 8.10 18.65
CA VAL A 546 16.86 8.94 18.17
C VAL A 546 17.40 10.30 17.76
N GLY A 547 17.39 10.60 16.48
CA GLY A 547 17.87 11.88 15.97
C GLY A 547 19.32 12.19 16.42
N ARG A 548 19.46 13.23 17.25
CA ARG A 548 20.76 13.62 17.81
C ARG A 548 21.14 12.90 19.11
N TRP A 549 20.24 12.11 19.68
CA TRP A 549 20.39 11.49 20.99
C TRP A 549 20.79 10.03 20.88
N ILE A 550 21.73 9.60 21.72
CA ILE A 550 22.13 8.20 21.88
C ILE A 550 22.08 7.87 23.38
N TYR A 551 21.06 7.11 23.79
CA TYR A 551 21.04 6.50 25.12
C TYR A 551 21.95 5.28 25.14
N TRP A 552 22.74 5.20 26.22
CA TRP A 552 23.58 4.05 26.50
C TRP A 552 23.43 3.64 27.96
N SER A 553 23.55 2.34 28.24
CA SER A 553 23.55 1.81 29.60
C SER A 553 24.57 0.69 29.74
N CYS A 554 25.25 0.64 30.90
CA CYS A 554 26.15 -0.43 31.28
C CYS A 554 25.43 -1.63 31.91
N GLY A 555 24.11 -1.55 32.08
CA GLY A 555 23.25 -2.59 32.64
C GLY A 555 22.08 -1.99 33.41
N PRO A 556 21.12 -2.79 33.83
CA PRO A 556 19.83 -2.32 34.38
C PRO A 556 19.96 -1.53 35.70
N THR A 557 21.01 -1.80 36.49
CA THR A 557 21.28 -1.12 37.77
C THR A 557 22.62 -0.37 37.77
N ALA A 558 23.28 -0.30 36.61
CA ALA A 558 24.59 0.32 36.47
C ALA A 558 24.48 1.77 35.96
N THR A 559 25.60 2.34 35.51
CA THR A 559 25.63 3.70 34.96
C THR A 559 24.93 3.78 33.60
N ALA A 560 24.17 4.86 33.38
CA ALA A 560 23.56 5.19 32.11
C ALA A 560 23.70 6.66 31.76
N GLY A 561 23.58 6.99 30.49
CA GLY A 561 23.64 8.36 30.01
C GLY A 561 23.03 8.53 28.65
N VAL A 562 22.83 9.80 28.27
CA VAL A 562 22.42 10.19 26.92
C VAL A 562 23.49 11.06 26.32
N TRP A 563 24.04 10.62 25.19
CA TRP A 563 24.99 11.44 24.43
C TRP A 563 24.25 12.37 23.47
N ASP A 564 24.50 13.65 23.59
CA ASP A 564 24.06 14.67 22.65
C ASP A 564 25.09 14.84 21.52
N ARG A 565 24.79 14.32 20.34
CA ARG A 565 25.68 14.39 19.15
C ARG A 565 25.91 15.82 18.66
N THR A 566 24.96 16.73 18.92
CA THR A 566 25.07 18.15 18.54
C THR A 566 25.96 18.90 19.51
N ALA A 567 25.69 18.79 20.80
CA ALA A 567 26.47 19.48 21.83
C ALA A 567 27.77 18.72 22.19
N LYS A 568 27.94 17.49 21.70
CA LYS A 568 29.09 16.60 21.95
C LYS A 568 29.38 16.43 23.44
N ARG A 569 28.33 16.17 24.21
CA ARG A 569 28.40 15.93 25.64
C ARG A 569 27.52 14.80 26.10
N ASN A 570 27.94 14.17 27.20
CA ASN A 570 27.13 13.16 27.88
C ASN A 570 26.27 13.84 28.96
N ILE A 571 25.02 13.38 29.07
CA ILE A 571 24.06 13.79 30.09
C ILE A 571 23.76 12.54 30.92
N PRO A 572 24.15 12.51 32.22
CA PRO A 572 23.83 11.38 33.09
C PRO A 572 22.32 11.25 33.28
N VAL A 573 21.82 10.01 33.16
CA VAL A 573 20.42 9.67 33.44
C VAL A 573 20.35 8.40 34.28
N PRO A 574 19.27 8.18 35.04
CA PRO A 574 19.10 6.95 35.79
C PRO A 574 19.03 5.72 34.87
N ALA A 575 19.72 4.65 35.27
CA ALA A 575 19.61 3.35 34.57
C ALA A 575 18.28 2.68 34.88
N GLY A 576 17.91 1.67 34.10
CA GLY A 576 16.72 0.86 34.31
C GLY A 576 16.04 0.49 33.00
N GLN A 577 14.82 0.01 33.10
CA GLN A 577 13.97 -0.26 31.93
C GLN A 577 13.52 1.07 31.31
N ALA A 578 14.25 1.52 30.30
CA ALA A 578 14.07 2.86 29.74
C ALA A 578 13.76 2.80 28.24
N LEU A 579 12.99 3.79 27.73
CA LEU A 579 12.80 4.07 26.32
C LEU A 579 13.14 5.53 26.03
N LEU A 580 13.93 5.75 24.98
CA LEU A 580 14.39 7.05 24.55
C LEU A 580 13.38 7.70 23.60
N GLY A 581 12.92 8.90 23.96
CA GLY A 581 12.24 9.84 23.08
C GLY A 581 13.16 10.93 22.57
N ASP A 582 12.63 11.87 21.78
CA ASP A 582 13.40 13.00 21.28
C ASP A 582 13.55 14.09 22.35
N GLY A 583 14.66 14.03 23.07
CA GLY A 583 15.01 14.96 24.14
C GLY A 583 14.48 14.59 25.54
N TYR A 584 13.92 13.41 25.69
CA TYR A 584 13.45 12.87 26.96
C TYR A 584 13.62 11.35 27.01
N LEU A 585 13.52 10.78 28.21
CA LEU A 585 13.57 9.35 28.49
C LEU A 585 12.39 9.00 29.40
N VAL A 586 11.71 7.90 29.14
CA VAL A 586 10.77 7.31 30.10
C VAL A 586 11.37 6.05 30.69
N ARG A 587 11.28 5.90 32.00
CA ARG A 587 11.80 4.75 32.75
C ARG A 587 10.72 4.17 33.65
N HIS A 588 10.62 2.87 33.67
CA HIS A 588 9.83 2.15 34.69
C HIS A 588 10.67 1.98 35.96
N ASP A 589 10.20 2.54 37.05
CA ASP A 589 10.71 2.26 38.41
C ASP A 589 10.07 0.96 38.89
N THR A 590 10.80 -0.11 38.79
CA THR A 590 10.32 -1.47 39.05
C THR A 590 10.06 -1.76 40.55
N VAL A 591 10.57 -0.90 41.44
CA VAL A 591 10.35 -0.99 42.90
C VAL A 591 9.12 -0.18 43.28
N ALA A 592 9.05 1.06 42.84
CA ALA A 592 7.94 1.95 43.17
C ALA A 592 6.68 1.69 42.29
N GLY A 593 6.78 0.90 41.24
CA GLY A 593 5.67 0.69 40.29
C GLY A 593 5.27 1.97 39.57
N ALA A 594 6.24 2.82 39.19
CA ALA A 594 5.96 4.14 38.62
C ALA A 594 6.67 4.34 37.28
N LEU A 595 5.99 5.01 36.34
CA LEU A 595 6.60 5.53 35.13
C LEU A 595 7.15 6.95 35.38
N LEU A 596 8.43 7.15 35.13
CA LEU A 596 9.16 8.39 35.35
C LEU A 596 9.65 8.93 34.00
N LEU A 597 9.26 10.16 33.67
CA LEU A 597 9.74 10.88 32.49
C LEU A 597 10.86 11.83 32.92
N THR A 598 12.03 11.68 32.31
CA THR A 598 13.18 12.54 32.49
C THR A 598 13.45 13.33 31.23
N ALA A 599 13.20 14.64 31.24
CA ALA A 599 13.53 15.56 30.16
C ALA A 599 14.98 16.03 30.29
N PHE A 600 15.69 16.14 29.13
CA PHE A 600 17.11 16.55 29.10
C PHE A 600 17.47 17.43 27.88
N SER A 601 16.52 17.79 27.04
CA SER A 601 16.74 18.58 25.82
C SER A 601 17.45 19.92 26.08
N GLY A 602 17.23 20.54 27.24
CA GLY A 602 17.92 21.76 27.72
C GLY A 602 19.33 21.51 28.25
N GLY A 603 19.75 20.25 28.36
CA GLY A 603 21.08 19.87 28.88
C GLY A 603 21.16 19.69 30.38
N THR A 604 20.10 19.98 31.12
CA THR A 604 19.86 19.60 32.51
C THR A 604 18.70 18.62 32.57
N THR A 605 18.72 17.76 33.56
CA THR A 605 17.66 16.73 33.70
C THR A 605 16.57 17.21 34.65
N THR A 606 15.32 17.03 34.28
CA THR A 606 14.16 17.17 35.17
C THR A 606 13.32 15.91 35.08
N THR A 607 12.92 15.35 36.20
CA THR A 607 12.17 14.10 36.29
C THR A 607 10.80 14.33 36.93
N ARG A 608 9.75 13.75 36.31
CA ARG A 608 8.40 13.71 36.87
C ARG A 608 7.78 12.33 36.72
N LYS A 609 6.86 11.98 37.62
CA LYS A 609 6.02 10.80 37.48
C LYS A 609 4.96 11.06 36.43
N ILE A 610 4.67 10.08 35.56
CA ILE A 610 3.65 10.16 34.50
C ILE A 610 2.58 9.08 34.57
N GLY A 611 2.77 8.05 35.38
CA GLY A 611 1.79 6.99 35.56
C GLY A 611 2.22 5.96 36.58
N ASP A 612 1.30 5.04 36.89
CA ASP A 612 1.52 3.88 37.73
C ASP A 612 1.49 2.60 36.91
N LEU A 613 2.40 1.69 37.18
CA LEU A 613 2.44 0.35 36.63
C LEU A 613 2.68 -0.67 37.75
N ALA A 614 2.45 -1.94 37.44
CA ALA A 614 2.77 -3.00 38.37
C ALA A 614 4.27 -3.00 38.72
N ALA A 615 4.60 -3.08 40.01
CA ALA A 615 5.97 -3.32 40.46
C ALA A 615 6.44 -4.71 40.00
N GLY A 616 7.72 -4.86 39.70
CA GLY A 616 8.31 -6.13 39.24
C GLY A 616 9.47 -5.94 38.29
N THR A 617 10.25 -6.99 38.10
CA THR A 617 11.50 -6.98 37.35
C THR A 617 11.31 -7.29 35.85
N SER A 618 10.15 -7.82 35.44
CA SER A 618 9.85 -8.13 34.05
C SER A 618 9.77 -6.84 33.21
N SER A 619 10.27 -6.89 31.99
CA SER A 619 10.18 -5.75 31.08
C SER A 619 8.77 -5.56 30.55
N LEU A 620 8.18 -4.41 30.82
CA LEU A 620 6.85 -4.01 30.35
C LEU A 620 6.93 -3.08 29.13
N ARG A 621 8.12 -2.82 28.59
CA ARG A 621 8.33 -2.00 27.38
C ARG A 621 7.65 -2.65 26.16
N GLY A 622 6.82 -1.89 25.46
CA GLY A 622 6.02 -2.41 24.32
C GLY A 622 4.94 -3.40 24.72
N VAL A 623 4.68 -3.58 26.02
CA VAL A 623 3.60 -4.40 26.60
C VAL A 623 2.55 -3.46 27.22
N THR A 624 2.89 -2.77 28.28
CA THR A 624 1.98 -1.83 28.93
C THR A 624 2.36 -0.36 28.77
N TRP A 625 3.54 -0.06 28.24
CA TRP A 625 3.97 1.31 27.98
C TRP A 625 4.97 1.40 26.83
N THR A 626 5.02 2.57 26.20
CA THR A 626 5.86 2.88 25.05
C THR A 626 6.16 4.38 24.97
N VAL A 627 7.05 4.77 24.07
CA VAL A 627 7.45 6.15 23.81
C VAL A 627 7.47 6.40 22.31
N ASP A 628 6.91 7.51 21.88
CA ASP A 628 7.08 7.96 20.50
C ASP A 628 8.47 8.57 20.31
N LYS A 629 9.38 7.83 19.73
CA LYS A 629 10.74 8.31 19.47
C LYS A 629 10.84 9.41 18.41
N PHE A 630 9.76 9.73 17.72
CA PHE A 630 9.67 10.84 16.76
C PHE A 630 9.25 12.18 17.42
N GLY A 631 9.39 12.30 18.73
CA GLY A 631 9.09 13.53 19.48
C GLY A 631 7.65 13.66 19.96
N GLY A 632 6.85 12.61 19.78
CA GLY A 632 5.48 12.53 20.28
C GLY A 632 5.39 12.24 21.80
N PRO A 633 4.20 11.84 22.29
CA PRO A 633 3.96 11.54 23.71
C PRO A 633 4.57 10.18 24.14
N ALA A 634 4.62 9.96 25.44
CA ALA A 634 4.65 8.62 25.99
C ALA A 634 3.22 8.04 26.03
N ALA A 635 3.09 6.72 25.95
CA ALA A 635 1.81 6.05 26.13
C ALA A 635 1.93 4.90 27.12
N TYR A 636 0.89 4.71 27.95
CA TYR A 636 0.79 3.53 28.81
C TYR A 636 -0.67 3.08 28.94
N VAL A 637 -0.86 1.83 29.35
CA VAL A 637 -2.16 1.22 29.65
C VAL A 637 -2.28 1.07 31.15
N ASP A 638 -3.38 1.56 31.73
CA ASP A 638 -3.67 1.44 33.16
C ASP A 638 -4.34 0.09 33.48
N ALA A 639 -4.64 -0.12 34.75
CA ALA A 639 -5.29 -1.36 35.22
C ALA A 639 -6.71 -1.56 34.65
N ASP A 640 -7.37 -0.48 34.25
CA ASP A 640 -8.71 -0.49 33.64
C ASP A 640 -8.66 -0.61 32.12
N GLN A 641 -7.48 -0.92 31.54
CA GLN A 641 -7.25 -1.05 30.12
C GLN A 641 -7.46 0.25 29.32
N ARG A 642 -7.35 1.41 29.98
CA ARG A 642 -7.39 2.71 29.31
C ARG A 642 -5.98 3.10 28.84
N ILE A 643 -5.93 3.65 27.66
CA ILE A 643 -4.67 4.13 27.06
C ILE A 643 -4.48 5.59 27.41
N HIS A 644 -3.38 5.90 28.05
CA HIS A 644 -2.94 7.22 28.44
C HIS A 644 -1.90 7.75 27.47
N LEU A 645 -2.12 8.90 26.88
CA LEU A 645 -1.14 9.63 26.06
C LEU A 645 -0.63 10.81 26.88
N VAL A 646 0.61 10.73 27.30
CA VAL A 646 1.23 11.73 28.19
C VAL A 646 2.21 12.60 27.43
N PRO A 647 2.00 13.92 27.35
CA PRO A 647 2.90 14.82 26.64
C PRO A 647 4.29 14.79 27.27
N SER A 648 5.32 14.79 26.42
CA SER A 648 6.71 14.84 26.90
C SER A 648 7.03 16.14 27.62
N GLY A 649 6.41 17.25 27.23
CA GLY A 649 6.74 18.59 27.68
C GLY A 649 8.07 19.11 27.12
N VAL A 650 8.65 18.39 26.16
CA VAL A 650 9.93 18.76 25.54
C VAL A 650 9.65 19.37 24.17
N PRO A 651 10.29 20.51 23.83
CA PRO A 651 10.14 21.08 22.49
C PRO A 651 10.59 20.14 21.38
N ALA A 652 9.78 20.03 20.35
CA ALA A 652 10.09 19.18 19.21
C ALA A 652 11.36 19.66 18.48
N GLN A 653 12.17 18.71 17.99
CA GLN A 653 13.34 19.00 17.17
C GLN A 653 12.92 19.58 15.80
N ARG A 654 13.89 20.14 15.07
CA ARG A 654 13.63 20.59 13.69
C ARG A 654 13.18 19.44 12.80
N LEU A 655 12.30 19.74 11.86
CA LEU A 655 11.88 18.78 10.84
C LEU A 655 13.08 18.30 10.01
N ALA A 656 13.23 16.98 9.89
CA ALA A 656 14.31 16.33 9.17
C ALA A 656 13.81 15.10 8.41
N VAL A 657 14.59 14.67 7.43
CA VAL A 657 14.38 13.35 6.77
C VAL A 657 15.15 12.30 7.55
N VAL A 658 14.44 11.31 8.07
CA VAL A 658 15.03 10.19 8.82
C VAL A 658 15.68 9.20 7.88
N GLU A 659 14.96 8.86 6.81
CA GLU A 659 15.46 8.04 5.70
C GLU A 659 14.84 8.49 4.38
N SER A 660 15.50 8.21 3.27
CA SER A 660 14.93 8.48 1.96
C SER A 660 15.36 7.47 0.91
N GLU A 661 14.48 7.31 -0.07
CA GLU A 661 14.68 6.46 -1.22
C GLU A 661 14.37 7.22 -2.51
N VAL A 662 15.13 6.90 -3.55
CA VAL A 662 14.86 7.35 -4.91
C VAL A 662 14.65 6.12 -5.77
N THR A 663 13.50 6.03 -6.42
CA THR A 663 13.24 5.06 -7.48
C THR A 663 13.26 5.80 -8.79
N ASP A 664 14.10 5.37 -9.70
CA ASP A 664 14.38 6.11 -10.92
C ASP A 664 14.28 5.19 -12.14
N ASN A 665 13.28 5.41 -12.99
CA ASN A 665 13.21 4.88 -14.34
C ASN A 665 13.01 5.99 -15.39
N ALA A 666 13.42 7.22 -15.09
CA ALA A 666 13.41 8.36 -16.02
C ALA A 666 14.28 8.12 -17.26
N TRP A 667 14.97 7.01 -17.30
CA TRP A 667 15.80 6.50 -18.36
C TRP A 667 15.12 5.41 -19.22
N GLU A 668 14.03 4.80 -18.75
CA GLU A 668 13.30 3.79 -19.52
C GLU A 668 12.25 4.40 -20.46
N SER A 669 12.19 3.88 -21.68
CA SER A 669 11.11 4.14 -22.61
C SER A 669 10.72 2.83 -23.29
N SER A 670 10.08 1.92 -22.54
CA SER A 670 9.39 0.78 -23.16
C SER A 670 7.96 1.18 -23.47
N ALA A 671 7.33 0.54 -24.46
CA ALA A 671 5.92 0.76 -24.78
C ALA A 671 4.97 0.42 -23.61
N ALA A 672 5.47 -0.31 -22.60
CA ALA A 672 4.71 -0.76 -21.44
C ALA A 672 4.86 0.16 -20.21
N SER A 673 5.88 1.01 -20.13
CA SER A 673 6.08 1.92 -18.99
C SER A 673 6.54 3.29 -19.43
N ALA A 674 5.76 4.34 -19.08
CA ALA A 674 6.22 5.71 -19.22
C ALA A 674 7.39 5.98 -18.26
N PRO A 675 8.39 6.80 -18.66
CA PRO A 675 9.47 7.18 -17.76
C PRO A 675 8.93 7.94 -16.56
N TRP A 676 9.48 7.65 -15.38
CA TRP A 676 9.09 8.32 -14.15
C TRP A 676 10.24 8.33 -13.14
N TRP A 677 10.14 9.21 -12.17
CA TRP A 677 11.03 9.32 -11.05
C TRP A 677 10.23 9.52 -9.77
N ARG A 678 10.64 8.91 -8.68
CA ARG A 678 10.01 9.03 -7.38
C ARG A 678 11.05 9.25 -6.29
N TRP A 679 10.79 10.21 -5.45
CA TRP A 679 11.46 10.36 -4.17
C TRP A 679 10.45 10.04 -3.06
N ARG A 680 10.88 9.28 -2.08
CA ARG A 680 10.14 8.97 -0.87
C ARG A 680 11.03 9.27 0.33
N GLY A 681 10.49 9.93 1.39
CA GLY A 681 11.24 10.22 2.61
C GLY A 681 10.36 10.07 3.84
N LEU A 682 10.88 9.40 4.88
CA LEU A 682 10.30 9.36 6.21
C LEU A 682 10.69 10.66 6.93
N LEU A 683 9.69 11.41 7.38
CA LEU A 683 9.85 12.68 8.10
C LEU A 683 9.96 12.42 9.60
N SER A 684 10.78 13.21 10.30
CA SER A 684 10.94 13.11 11.75
C SER A 684 9.80 13.70 12.57
N LYS A 685 8.91 14.45 11.93
CA LYS A 685 7.67 15.00 12.48
C LYS A 685 6.79 15.49 11.33
N PRO A 686 5.50 15.81 11.55
CA PRO A 686 4.61 16.28 10.51
C PRO A 686 5.06 17.59 9.85
N ALA A 687 4.79 17.69 8.54
CA ALA A 687 4.94 18.92 7.76
C ALA A 687 3.56 19.52 7.46
N ALA A 688 3.37 20.82 7.66
CA ALA A 688 2.09 21.51 7.41
C ALA A 688 1.68 21.49 5.93
N SER A 689 2.67 21.51 5.06
CA SER A 689 2.49 21.46 3.60
C SER A 689 3.84 21.14 2.97
N TRP A 690 3.83 20.89 1.69
CA TRP A 690 5.08 20.70 0.95
C TRP A 690 4.98 21.24 -0.48
N THR A 691 6.11 21.64 -1.02
CA THR A 691 6.26 22.02 -2.41
C THR A 691 7.52 21.37 -2.98
N ALA A 692 7.37 20.69 -4.10
CA ALA A 692 8.47 20.12 -4.88
C ALA A 692 8.58 20.83 -6.22
N THR A 693 9.80 21.17 -6.63
CA THR A 693 10.10 21.76 -7.94
C THR A 693 11.13 20.94 -8.68
N LEU A 694 10.94 20.79 -9.98
CA LEU A 694 11.90 20.23 -10.92
C LEU A 694 12.43 21.38 -11.76
N THR A 695 13.72 21.66 -11.66
CA THR A 695 14.38 22.76 -12.36
C THR A 695 15.41 22.23 -13.33
N SER A 696 15.35 22.60 -14.60
CA SER A 696 16.37 22.24 -15.59
C SER A 696 17.72 22.86 -15.22
N LYS A 697 18.76 22.07 -15.15
CA LYS A 697 20.12 22.58 -14.90
C LYS A 697 20.64 23.40 -16.07
N ALA A 698 20.32 23.00 -17.30
CA ALA A 698 20.75 23.68 -18.50
C ALA A 698 20.15 25.08 -18.65
N THR A 699 18.87 25.26 -18.32
CA THR A 699 18.15 26.53 -18.56
C THR A 699 17.86 27.33 -17.31
N GLY A 700 17.92 26.71 -16.13
CA GLY A 700 17.48 27.29 -14.85
C GLY A 700 15.96 27.40 -14.72
N ALA A 701 15.18 26.93 -15.73
CA ALA A 701 13.74 27.03 -15.72
C ALA A 701 13.11 25.93 -14.83
N VAL A 702 12.08 26.33 -14.06
CA VAL A 702 11.22 25.36 -13.36
C VAL A 702 10.30 24.72 -14.38
N VAL A 703 10.45 23.42 -14.61
CA VAL A 703 9.64 22.66 -15.59
C VAL A 703 8.39 22.06 -14.95
N ARG A 704 8.45 21.74 -13.67
CA ARG A 704 7.33 21.16 -12.93
C ARG A 704 7.33 21.68 -11.49
N LYS A 705 6.14 22.03 -10.98
CA LYS A 705 5.89 22.29 -9.56
C LYS A 705 4.75 21.41 -9.11
N VAL A 706 4.91 20.75 -7.98
CA VAL A 706 3.90 19.91 -7.32
C VAL A 706 3.86 20.34 -5.87
N SER A 707 2.67 20.38 -5.28
CA SER A 707 2.50 20.72 -3.87
C SER A 707 1.40 19.85 -3.26
N GLY A 708 1.44 19.71 -1.95
CA GLY A 708 0.44 19.01 -1.17
C GLY A 708 0.24 19.68 0.18
N GLY A 709 -0.82 19.29 0.86
CA GLY A 709 -1.16 19.71 2.21
C GLY A 709 -0.29 19.06 3.28
N GLU A 710 -0.86 18.92 4.46
CA GLU A 710 -0.21 18.29 5.62
C GLU A 710 0.21 16.85 5.30
N VAL A 711 1.40 16.50 5.76
CA VAL A 711 1.97 15.15 5.64
C VAL A 711 2.57 14.73 6.95
N ASP A 712 2.23 13.50 7.33
CA ASP A 712 2.73 12.83 8.51
C ASP A 712 3.36 11.49 8.12
N GLY A 713 4.50 11.16 8.73
CA GLY A 713 5.27 9.96 8.41
C GLY A 713 5.98 10.06 7.06
N THR A 714 5.47 9.43 6.03
CA THR A 714 6.14 9.32 4.73
C THR A 714 5.62 10.31 3.70
N LEU A 715 6.49 11.14 3.17
CA LEU A 715 6.23 11.99 2.03
C LEU A 715 6.77 11.35 0.75
N ALA A 716 5.93 11.23 -0.27
CA ALA A 716 6.33 10.71 -1.58
C ALA A 716 6.01 11.71 -2.68
N VAL A 717 6.99 11.97 -3.54
CA VAL A 717 6.83 12.81 -4.74
C VAL A 717 7.16 11.99 -5.96
N ARG A 718 6.22 11.88 -6.89
CA ARG A 718 6.41 11.21 -8.18
C ARG A 718 6.38 12.22 -9.31
N TRP A 719 7.26 12.06 -10.28
CA TRP A 719 7.32 12.86 -11.50
C TRP A 719 7.36 11.95 -12.72
N ASP A 720 6.47 12.19 -13.66
CA ASP A 720 6.30 11.47 -14.92
C ASP A 720 7.18 12.00 -16.06
N THR A 721 8.21 12.74 -15.73
CA THR A 721 9.12 13.43 -16.67
C THR A 721 8.42 14.39 -17.64
N ARG A 722 7.25 14.90 -17.24
CA ARG A 722 6.51 15.89 -18.00
C ARG A 722 6.57 17.26 -17.35
N ASP A 723 6.47 18.29 -18.17
CA ASP A 723 6.36 19.66 -17.71
C ASP A 723 4.93 19.98 -17.21
N SER A 724 4.70 21.23 -16.84
CA SER A 724 3.38 21.70 -16.38
C SER A 724 2.29 21.71 -17.47
N LYS A 725 2.66 21.57 -18.73
CA LYS A 725 1.77 21.50 -19.90
C LYS A 725 1.51 20.06 -20.36
N GLY A 726 2.11 19.08 -19.70
CA GLY A 726 2.00 17.67 -20.03
C GLY A 726 2.97 17.18 -21.14
N ALA A 727 3.84 18.03 -21.66
CA ALA A 727 4.87 17.64 -22.63
C ALA A 727 6.05 16.98 -21.93
N PHE A 728 6.69 15.99 -22.58
CA PHE A 728 7.94 15.44 -22.07
C PHE A 728 9.02 16.51 -22.02
N VAL A 729 9.70 16.61 -20.87
CA VAL A 729 10.84 17.51 -20.75
C VAL A 729 12.02 17.02 -21.59
N PRO A 730 12.91 17.90 -22.08
CA PRO A 730 14.12 17.50 -22.79
C PRO A 730 15.00 16.53 -21.98
N ASN A 731 15.70 15.63 -22.66
CA ASN A 731 16.78 14.87 -22.02
C ASN A 731 17.74 15.81 -21.31
N GLY A 732 18.33 15.35 -20.18
CA GLY A 732 19.25 16.18 -19.45
C GLY A 732 19.16 16.03 -17.94
N THR A 733 19.82 16.95 -17.25
CA THR A 733 19.92 16.97 -15.80
C THR A 733 18.99 18.01 -15.20
N TYR A 734 18.27 17.60 -14.18
CA TYR A 734 17.31 18.42 -13.43
C TYR A 734 17.68 18.44 -11.96
N THR A 735 17.29 19.50 -11.27
CA THR A 735 17.34 19.57 -9.81
C THR A 735 15.94 19.43 -9.27
N PHE A 736 15.72 18.39 -8.48
CA PHE A 736 14.57 18.25 -7.61
C PHE A 736 14.85 19.04 -6.33
N THR A 737 13.94 19.91 -5.94
CA THR A 737 13.97 20.63 -4.66
C THR A 737 12.62 20.48 -3.97
N LEU A 738 12.62 19.91 -2.77
CA LEU A 738 11.46 19.81 -1.88
C LEU A 738 11.64 20.80 -0.74
N THR A 739 10.59 21.57 -0.44
CA THR A 739 10.50 22.44 0.74
C THR A 739 9.25 22.07 1.52
N ALA A 740 9.37 21.88 2.84
CA ALA A 740 8.28 21.49 3.71
C ALA A 740 8.42 22.20 5.08
N PRO A 741 7.54 23.15 5.44
CA PRO A 741 7.52 23.74 6.75
C PRO A 741 6.95 22.75 7.78
N PRO A 742 7.44 22.76 9.04
CA PRO A 742 6.90 21.89 10.08
C PRO A 742 5.48 22.29 10.47
N ALA A 743 4.62 21.32 10.77
CA ALA A 743 3.22 21.55 11.12
C ALA A 743 3.05 22.26 12.49
N ASP A 744 3.99 22.04 13.40
CA ASP A 744 4.04 22.70 14.72
C ASP A 744 4.62 24.13 14.68
N GLY A 745 4.99 24.63 13.51
CA GLY A 745 5.60 25.94 13.34
C GLY A 745 7.00 26.09 13.95
N SER A 746 7.57 25.03 14.52
CA SER A 746 8.85 25.07 15.21
C SER A 746 10.02 24.75 14.30
N GLY A 747 10.96 25.69 14.14
CA GLY A 747 12.16 25.52 13.33
C GLY A 747 11.98 25.90 11.85
N PRO A 748 13.07 25.86 11.08
CA PRO A 748 13.05 26.21 9.66
C PRO A 748 12.37 25.11 8.83
N ALA A 749 11.88 25.51 7.66
CA ALA A 749 11.35 24.57 6.67
C ALA A 749 12.44 23.57 6.23
N LEU A 750 12.07 22.30 6.15
CA LEU A 750 12.91 21.27 5.55
C LEU A 750 13.17 21.60 4.08
N THR A 751 14.43 21.47 3.65
CA THR A 751 14.80 21.55 2.24
C THR A 751 15.59 20.31 1.86
N VAL A 752 15.11 19.60 0.79
CA VAL A 752 15.80 18.46 0.21
C VAL A 752 16.13 18.79 -1.23
N SER A 753 17.37 18.55 -1.66
CA SER A 753 17.78 18.71 -3.05
C SER A 753 18.39 17.41 -3.58
N ARG A 754 18.02 17.04 -4.82
CA ARG A 754 18.52 15.85 -5.53
C ARG A 754 18.71 16.16 -7.01
N THR A 755 19.69 15.51 -7.60
CA THR A 755 19.88 15.53 -9.05
C THR A 755 19.07 14.40 -9.68
N VAL A 756 18.32 14.72 -10.73
CA VAL A 756 17.55 13.76 -11.55
C VAL A 756 18.08 13.79 -12.96
N LYS A 757 18.37 12.64 -13.55
CA LYS A 757 18.80 12.51 -14.93
C LYS A 757 17.67 11.93 -15.77
N VAL A 758 17.28 12.63 -16.82
CA VAL A 758 16.23 12.20 -17.76
C VAL A 758 16.90 11.84 -19.08
N SER A 759 16.72 10.60 -19.52
CA SER A 759 17.27 10.07 -20.79
C SER A 759 16.17 9.50 -21.71
N ALA A 760 14.92 9.51 -21.27
CA ALA A 760 13.74 9.11 -22.04
C ALA A 760 12.74 10.26 -22.20
N GLY A 761 13.22 11.49 -22.09
CA GLY A 761 12.48 12.71 -22.34
C GLY A 761 12.39 13.05 -23.83
N ALA A 762 12.09 14.30 -24.15
CA ALA A 762 12.13 14.79 -25.53
C ALA A 762 13.58 14.83 -26.05
N ALA A 763 13.76 14.49 -27.30
CA ALA A 763 15.06 14.49 -27.93
C ALA A 763 15.68 15.91 -27.90
N VAL A 764 16.93 15.99 -27.48
CA VAL A 764 17.76 17.19 -27.54
C VAL A 764 18.64 17.08 -28.78
N ARG A 765 18.83 18.19 -29.48
CA ARG A 765 19.59 18.21 -30.73
C ARG A 765 20.99 17.57 -30.55
N HIS A 766 21.31 16.64 -31.46
CA HIS A 766 22.57 15.88 -31.48
C HIS A 766 22.84 15.01 -30.22
N ASP A 767 21.94 14.89 -29.29
CA ASP A 767 22.10 14.05 -28.11
C ASP A 767 21.76 12.58 -28.47
N PHE A 768 22.79 11.77 -28.68
CA PHE A 768 22.68 10.35 -29.04
C PHE A 768 23.09 9.44 -27.88
N THR A 769 24.07 9.82 -27.06
CA THR A 769 24.67 8.96 -26.06
C THR A 769 25.53 9.73 -25.04
N ASN A 770 25.65 9.23 -23.82
CA ASN A 770 26.57 9.79 -22.80
C ASN A 770 27.91 9.05 -22.72
N GLY A 771 28.16 8.09 -23.58
CA GLY A 771 29.41 7.30 -23.58
C GLY A 771 29.53 6.23 -22.49
N GLY A 772 28.87 6.37 -21.36
CA GLY A 772 28.93 5.42 -20.24
C GLY A 772 27.74 4.46 -20.21
N THR A 773 26.54 4.99 -20.08
CA THR A 773 25.30 4.19 -20.11
C THR A 773 24.71 4.07 -21.50
N TRP A 774 25.31 4.72 -22.49
CA TRP A 774 24.88 4.77 -23.90
C TRP A 774 23.45 5.30 -24.06
N ALA A 775 23.04 6.17 -23.17
CA ALA A 775 21.74 6.81 -23.20
C ALA A 775 21.90 8.31 -23.48
N PRO A 776 20.93 8.97 -24.09
CA PRO A 776 20.90 10.42 -24.22
C PRO A 776 21.00 11.09 -22.85
N ASP A 777 21.72 12.20 -22.74
CA ASP A 777 21.96 12.90 -21.47
C ASP A 777 21.68 14.40 -21.50
N GLY A 778 21.17 14.88 -22.63
CA GLY A 778 20.89 16.30 -22.87
C GLY A 778 22.06 17.09 -23.41
N THR A 779 23.21 16.45 -23.68
CA THR A 779 24.41 17.08 -24.20
C THR A 779 24.57 16.75 -25.69
N GLY A 780 24.94 17.72 -26.49
CA GLY A 780 25.12 17.51 -27.91
C GLY A 780 26.37 16.67 -28.22
N ASP A 781 26.26 15.73 -29.16
CA ASP A 781 27.33 14.84 -29.61
C ASP A 781 27.76 15.19 -31.02
N ALA A 782 28.94 14.78 -31.41
CA ALA A 782 29.38 14.80 -32.79
C ALA A 782 29.47 13.39 -33.37
N LEU A 783 29.28 13.27 -34.68
CA LEU A 783 29.57 12.06 -35.44
C LEU A 783 30.89 12.23 -36.21
N THR A 784 31.70 11.19 -36.22
CA THR A 784 32.92 11.17 -37.02
C THR A 784 32.94 9.98 -37.98
N LEU A 785 33.51 10.14 -39.16
CA LEU A 785 33.74 9.09 -40.17
C LEU A 785 35.23 9.09 -40.55
N THR A 786 35.86 7.93 -40.47
CA THR A 786 37.24 7.72 -40.94
C THR A 786 37.26 7.35 -42.43
N SER A 787 38.45 7.44 -43.07
CA SER A 787 38.65 6.95 -44.41
C SER A 787 38.50 5.44 -44.56
N SER A 788 38.64 4.69 -43.46
CA SER A 788 38.43 3.25 -43.40
C SER A 788 36.95 2.84 -43.15
N GLY A 789 36.01 3.79 -43.08
CA GLY A 789 34.61 3.48 -42.93
C GLY A 789 34.19 3.18 -41.47
N VAL A 790 34.88 3.75 -40.48
CA VAL A 790 34.48 3.72 -39.07
C VAL A 790 33.69 4.98 -38.75
N VAL A 791 32.43 4.84 -38.42
CA VAL A 791 31.59 5.89 -37.83
C VAL A 791 31.68 5.83 -36.32
N SER A 792 31.79 6.96 -35.63
CA SER A 792 31.79 6.98 -34.16
C SER A 792 30.90 8.10 -33.66
N TYR A 793 30.10 7.78 -32.63
CA TYR A 793 29.61 8.81 -31.74
C TYR A 793 30.75 9.43 -30.94
N ARG A 794 30.72 10.72 -30.78
CA ARG A 794 31.64 11.50 -29.95
C ARG A 794 30.81 12.20 -28.87
N PRO A 795 30.57 11.56 -27.69
CA PRO A 795 29.73 12.13 -26.67
C PRO A 795 30.26 13.48 -26.19
N GLY A 796 29.39 14.46 -26.12
CA GLY A 796 29.71 15.71 -25.42
C GLY A 796 29.86 15.45 -23.92
N ASN A 797 30.73 16.20 -23.26
CA ASN A 797 31.01 16.02 -21.83
C ASN A 797 30.30 17.05 -20.93
N GLY A 798 29.45 17.89 -21.50
CA GLY A 798 28.74 18.95 -20.75
C GLY A 798 29.65 20.11 -20.29
N THR A 799 30.94 20.08 -20.60
CA THR A 799 31.87 21.13 -20.24
C THR A 799 32.53 21.75 -21.49
N GLY A 800 32.03 21.39 -22.67
CA GLY A 800 32.40 21.97 -23.92
C GLY A 800 33.47 21.23 -24.72
N ALA A 801 33.69 19.95 -24.47
CA ALA A 801 34.56 19.07 -25.23
C ALA A 801 33.86 17.71 -25.46
N PHE A 802 34.53 16.82 -26.19
CA PHE A 802 34.04 15.47 -26.48
C PHE A 802 34.81 14.41 -25.69
N ALA A 803 34.10 13.40 -25.22
CA ALA A 803 34.68 12.21 -24.61
C ALA A 803 35.21 11.22 -25.66
N LYS A 804 35.73 10.07 -25.20
CA LYS A 804 36.18 8.99 -26.06
C LYS A 804 35.03 8.48 -26.95
N GLY A 805 35.34 8.30 -28.25
CA GLY A 805 34.32 7.88 -29.23
C GLY A 805 33.87 6.42 -29.06
N ILE A 806 32.65 6.16 -29.47
CA ILE A 806 32.05 4.82 -29.57
C ILE A 806 32.06 4.45 -31.05
N PRO A 807 33.03 3.61 -31.51
CA PRO A 807 33.20 3.30 -32.92
C PRO A 807 32.27 2.19 -33.42
N ALA A 808 31.89 2.29 -34.69
CA ALA A 808 31.19 1.27 -35.45
C ALA A 808 31.81 1.18 -36.86
N SER A 809 32.33 0.03 -37.21
CA SER A 809 32.94 -0.23 -38.53
C SER A 809 31.90 -0.70 -39.55
N GLY A 810 32.35 -0.84 -40.83
CA GLY A 810 31.53 -1.41 -41.92
C GLY A 810 30.75 -0.37 -42.73
N TRP A 811 30.93 0.91 -42.48
CA TRP A 811 30.31 1.97 -43.28
C TRP A 811 31.10 2.24 -44.56
N PRO A 812 30.42 2.44 -45.69
CA PRO A 812 31.14 2.96 -46.89
C PRO A 812 31.74 4.34 -46.57
N SER A 813 33.02 4.53 -46.88
CA SER A 813 33.66 5.81 -46.63
C SER A 813 33.10 6.99 -47.47
N SER A 814 32.25 6.68 -48.44
CA SER A 814 31.54 7.66 -49.28
C SER A 814 30.26 8.22 -48.70
N VAL A 815 29.83 7.73 -47.55
CA VAL A 815 28.57 8.22 -46.92
C VAL A 815 28.71 9.66 -46.42
N THR A 816 27.60 10.37 -46.44
CA THR A 816 27.43 11.66 -45.77
C THR A 816 26.36 11.47 -44.64
N LEU A 817 26.73 11.81 -43.43
CA LEU A 817 25.86 11.74 -42.29
C LEU A 817 25.19 13.09 -42.04
N VAL A 818 23.92 13.11 -41.69
CA VAL A 818 23.19 14.30 -41.28
C VAL A 818 22.50 14.00 -39.97
N PRO A 819 23.04 14.41 -38.81
CA PRO A 819 22.32 14.41 -37.56
C PRO A 819 21.01 15.18 -37.75
N PHE A 820 19.86 14.53 -37.50
CA PHE A 820 18.62 15.08 -37.99
C PHE A 820 17.68 15.58 -36.88
N GLY A 821 17.48 14.81 -35.85
CA GLY A 821 16.49 14.99 -34.81
C GLY A 821 15.50 13.83 -34.83
N ASP A 822 14.50 13.88 -34.01
CA ASP A 822 13.46 12.85 -33.92
C ASP A 822 12.48 12.99 -35.11
N LEU A 823 12.66 12.18 -36.14
CA LEU A 823 11.80 12.18 -37.33
C LEU A 823 10.58 11.25 -37.13
N ASN A 824 10.72 10.18 -36.38
CA ASN A 824 9.71 9.14 -36.26
C ASN A 824 8.82 9.27 -35.01
N GLY A 825 9.10 10.20 -34.08
CA GLY A 825 8.33 10.48 -32.87
C GLY A 825 8.65 9.55 -31.72
N ASP A 826 9.79 8.83 -31.74
CA ASP A 826 10.23 7.92 -30.69
C ASP A 826 11.04 8.59 -29.56
N ARG A 827 11.19 9.93 -29.65
CA ARG A 827 11.94 10.80 -28.72
C ARG A 827 13.46 10.58 -28.75
N ARG A 828 13.97 10.03 -29.83
CA ARG A 828 15.43 9.88 -30.08
C ARG A 828 15.81 10.60 -31.36
N ASN A 829 17.05 11.07 -31.42
CA ASN A 829 17.54 11.65 -32.63
C ASN A 829 17.79 10.57 -33.70
N ASP A 830 17.28 10.81 -34.91
CA ASP A 830 17.57 9.99 -36.08
C ASP A 830 18.78 10.54 -36.83
N ILE A 831 19.40 9.70 -37.66
CA ILE A 831 20.51 10.08 -38.52
C ILE A 831 20.13 9.79 -39.97
N LEU A 832 20.17 10.82 -40.83
CA LEU A 832 20.06 10.60 -42.26
C LEU A 832 21.41 10.25 -42.82
N VAL A 833 21.47 9.19 -43.64
CA VAL A 833 22.69 8.75 -44.30
C VAL A 833 22.49 8.75 -45.80
N ARG A 834 23.23 9.59 -46.51
CA ARG A 834 23.28 9.56 -47.96
C ARG A 834 24.44 8.67 -48.42
N PHE A 835 24.11 7.67 -49.23
CA PHE A 835 25.05 6.73 -49.80
C PHE A 835 25.65 7.28 -51.14
N GLY A 836 26.78 6.73 -51.60
CA GLY A 836 27.38 7.06 -52.85
C GLY A 836 26.47 6.79 -54.06
N SER A 837 25.54 5.84 -53.96
CA SER A 837 24.48 5.58 -54.94
C SER A 837 23.48 6.74 -55.11
N GLY A 838 23.44 7.65 -54.16
CA GLY A 838 22.41 8.69 -54.11
C GLY A 838 21.16 8.27 -53.36
N GLU A 839 21.14 7.13 -52.71
CA GLU A 839 20.10 6.75 -51.78
C GLU A 839 20.25 7.51 -50.46
N LEU A 840 19.15 8.01 -49.89
CA LEU A 840 19.08 8.58 -48.56
C LEU A 840 18.27 7.64 -47.66
N ARG A 841 18.79 7.33 -46.51
CA ARG A 841 18.11 6.51 -45.47
C ARG A 841 18.01 7.27 -44.15
N ALA A 842 16.88 7.16 -43.49
CA ALA A 842 16.68 7.61 -42.11
C ALA A 842 16.91 6.44 -41.17
N TYR A 843 17.93 6.50 -40.36
CA TYR A 843 18.31 5.50 -39.38
C TYR A 843 17.78 5.89 -38.01
N ARG A 844 17.08 4.93 -37.34
CA ARG A 844 16.58 5.09 -35.98
C ARG A 844 17.68 4.71 -35.00
N THR A 845 18.19 5.67 -34.23
CA THR A 845 19.21 5.36 -33.22
C THR A 845 18.60 4.53 -32.10
N MET A 846 19.40 3.61 -31.58
CA MET A 846 18.97 2.70 -30.52
C MET A 846 19.83 2.91 -29.28
N ARG A 847 19.18 2.94 -28.12
CA ARG A 847 19.84 3.07 -26.83
C ARG A 847 20.77 1.87 -26.58
N GLY A 848 21.96 2.15 -26.05
CA GLY A 848 22.93 1.10 -25.73
C GLY A 848 23.58 0.43 -26.93
N GLN A 849 23.44 0.99 -28.15
CA GLN A 849 23.96 0.38 -29.35
C GLN A 849 24.85 1.34 -30.14
N ALA A 850 25.92 0.80 -30.72
CA ALA A 850 26.72 1.53 -31.68
C ALA A 850 25.92 1.77 -32.97
N PHE A 851 26.26 2.82 -33.73
CA PHE A 851 25.60 3.15 -34.99
C PHE A 851 26.12 2.28 -36.15
N LEU A 852 25.43 1.16 -36.39
CA LEU A 852 25.80 0.14 -37.38
C LEU A 852 25.04 0.32 -38.68
N THR A 853 25.56 -0.24 -39.77
CA THR A 853 24.85 -0.33 -41.06
C THR A 853 23.56 -1.16 -40.97
N SER A 854 23.48 -2.08 -40.01
CA SER A 854 22.30 -2.89 -39.67
C SER A 854 21.30 -2.17 -38.78
N THR A 855 21.60 -0.99 -38.24
CA THR A 855 20.66 -0.18 -37.46
C THR A 855 19.36 -0.02 -38.26
N PRO A 856 18.17 -0.20 -37.65
CA PRO A 856 16.91 -0.09 -38.37
C PRO A 856 16.74 1.25 -39.07
N HIS A 857 16.33 1.20 -40.35
CA HIS A 857 16.22 2.39 -41.19
C HIS A 857 15.03 2.33 -42.14
N THR A 858 14.68 3.50 -42.63
CA THR A 858 13.67 3.69 -43.68
C THR A 858 14.31 4.34 -44.86
N SER A 859 14.12 3.82 -46.10
CA SER A 859 14.58 4.50 -47.29
C SER A 859 13.75 5.75 -47.58
N LEU A 860 14.45 6.84 -47.90
CA LEU A 860 13.85 8.11 -48.28
C LEU A 860 14.01 8.38 -49.81
N GLY A 861 14.33 7.32 -50.56
CA GLY A 861 14.47 7.35 -51.99
C GLY A 861 15.87 7.64 -52.52
N THR A 862 16.01 7.79 -53.81
CA THR A 862 17.27 7.97 -54.53
C THR A 862 17.38 9.37 -55.19
N GLY A 863 18.49 9.67 -55.84
CA GLY A 863 18.71 10.95 -56.52
C GLY A 863 19.22 12.07 -55.63
N TRP A 864 19.62 11.79 -54.41
CA TRP A 864 20.10 12.80 -53.45
C TRP A 864 21.52 13.28 -53.77
N ASN A 865 22.23 12.68 -54.74
CA ASN A 865 23.55 13.15 -55.21
C ASN A 865 23.49 14.52 -55.97
N GLN A 866 22.29 14.96 -56.39
CA GLN A 866 22.12 16.29 -56.96
C GLN A 866 22.36 17.42 -55.95
N TYR A 867 22.39 17.14 -54.66
CA TYR A 867 22.57 18.11 -53.58
C TYR A 867 23.98 18.10 -53.03
N ASN A 868 24.62 19.27 -52.98
CA ASN A 868 25.97 19.42 -52.37
C ASN A 868 25.90 19.91 -50.90
N VAL A 869 24.74 20.26 -50.41
CA VAL A 869 24.47 20.51 -48.99
C VAL A 869 23.24 19.75 -48.59
N LEU A 870 23.34 19.00 -47.50
CA LEU A 870 22.22 18.42 -46.74
C LEU A 870 22.47 18.74 -45.26
N THR A 871 21.53 19.44 -44.62
CA THR A 871 21.67 19.83 -43.22
C THR A 871 20.29 20.02 -42.59
N SER A 872 20.17 19.73 -41.28
CA SER A 872 18.95 20.00 -40.54
C SER A 872 19.15 21.24 -39.65
N PRO A 873 18.34 22.28 -39.81
CA PRO A 873 18.29 23.39 -38.86
C PRO A 873 17.50 23.04 -37.57
N GLY A 874 16.77 21.96 -37.56
CA GLY A 874 15.68 21.66 -36.62
C GLY A 874 14.33 21.99 -37.27
N ASP A 875 13.33 22.28 -36.45
CA ASP A 875 11.99 22.65 -36.92
C ASP A 875 11.99 24.12 -37.37
N ILE A 876 11.80 24.34 -38.67
CA ILE A 876 11.58 25.69 -39.24
C ILE A 876 10.14 25.89 -39.74
N THR A 877 9.34 24.86 -39.69
CA THR A 877 7.93 24.88 -40.06
C THR A 877 7.00 25.17 -38.92
N GLY A 878 7.44 24.97 -37.66
CA GLY A 878 6.64 25.17 -36.46
C GLY A 878 5.70 24.01 -36.17
N ASP A 879 5.93 22.84 -36.78
CA ASP A 879 5.09 21.64 -36.58
C ASP A 879 5.61 20.66 -35.53
N GLY A 880 6.72 21.01 -34.87
CA GLY A 880 7.38 20.22 -33.84
C GLY A 880 8.31 19.12 -34.37
N ARG A 881 8.57 19.05 -35.70
CA ARG A 881 9.43 18.04 -36.31
C ARG A 881 10.64 18.66 -36.96
N PRO A 882 11.79 17.94 -36.96
CA PRO A 882 12.97 18.44 -37.67
C PRO A 882 12.75 18.43 -39.19
N ASP A 883 13.30 19.44 -39.86
CA ASP A 883 13.24 19.63 -41.30
C ASP A 883 14.63 19.48 -41.96
N LEU A 884 14.68 19.11 -43.24
CA LEU A 884 15.91 19.01 -44.02
C LEU A 884 16.01 20.14 -45.02
N ILE A 885 17.15 20.81 -45.01
CA ILE A 885 17.54 21.78 -46.04
C ILE A 885 18.52 21.13 -47.02
N ALA A 886 18.21 21.23 -48.30
CA ALA A 886 19.04 20.69 -49.38
C ALA A 886 19.38 21.78 -50.43
N ARG A 887 20.67 21.96 -50.75
CA ARG A 887 21.07 22.87 -51.84
C ARG A 887 21.48 22.06 -53.07
N LYS A 888 20.83 22.34 -54.19
CA LYS A 888 21.14 21.72 -55.51
C LYS A 888 22.49 22.19 -56.01
N ALA A 889 23.38 21.26 -56.36
CA ALA A 889 24.75 21.56 -56.75
C ALA A 889 24.83 22.39 -58.04
N SER A 890 23.99 22.11 -59.02
CA SER A 890 24.05 22.74 -60.38
C SER A 890 23.50 24.14 -60.42
N THR A 891 22.49 24.49 -59.63
CA THR A 891 21.76 25.75 -59.69
C THR A 891 21.93 26.63 -58.46
N GLY A 892 22.40 26.08 -57.35
CA GLY A 892 22.38 26.77 -56.06
C GLY A 892 21.01 26.94 -55.43
N GLU A 893 19.94 26.39 -56.01
CA GLU A 893 18.60 26.39 -55.42
C GLU A 893 18.58 25.69 -54.10
N VAL A 894 17.82 26.24 -53.14
CA VAL A 894 17.63 25.65 -51.83
C VAL A 894 16.22 25.14 -51.65
N PHE A 895 16.14 23.90 -51.21
CA PHE A 895 14.89 23.20 -51.02
C PHE A 895 14.71 22.83 -49.55
N LEU A 896 13.49 22.94 -49.09
CA LEU A 896 12.98 22.41 -47.82
C LEU A 896 12.33 21.04 -48.07
N TYR A 897 12.60 20.09 -47.24
CA TYR A 897 11.86 18.84 -47.04
C TYR A 897 11.38 18.80 -45.62
N LYS A 898 10.08 18.85 -45.40
CA LYS A 898 9.50 18.80 -44.06
C LYS A 898 9.54 17.39 -43.49
N GLY A 899 9.85 17.25 -42.20
CA GLY A 899 9.58 16.02 -41.49
C GLY A 899 8.09 15.72 -41.44
N THR A 900 7.70 14.46 -41.57
CA THR A 900 6.28 14.04 -41.55
C THR A 900 5.99 13.10 -40.35
N ASN A 901 4.73 12.98 -39.97
CA ASN A 901 4.27 12.09 -38.91
C ASN A 901 4.42 10.59 -39.27
N THR A 902 4.82 10.27 -40.49
CA THR A 902 5.08 8.90 -40.94
C THR A 902 6.56 8.51 -40.88
N GLY A 903 7.41 9.35 -40.29
CA GLY A 903 8.85 9.13 -40.22
C GLY A 903 9.55 9.26 -41.57
N LYS A 904 8.96 10.05 -42.50
CA LYS A 904 9.48 10.34 -43.82
C LYS A 904 9.62 11.84 -44.04
N LEU A 905 10.20 12.22 -45.17
CA LEU A 905 10.26 13.59 -45.65
C LEU A 905 9.13 13.89 -46.64
N SER A 906 8.63 15.12 -46.63
CA SER A 906 7.66 15.62 -47.61
C SER A 906 8.28 15.73 -49.04
N ALA A 907 7.42 16.04 -50.01
CA ALA A 907 7.90 16.56 -51.28
C ALA A 907 8.70 17.87 -51.06
N ARG A 908 9.70 18.11 -51.92
CA ARG A 908 10.54 19.30 -51.82
C ARG A 908 9.77 20.59 -52.08
N LEU A 909 10.07 21.61 -51.33
CA LEU A 909 9.60 22.99 -51.53
C LEU A 909 10.84 23.88 -51.81
N ARG A 910 10.88 24.61 -52.95
CA ARG A 910 11.94 25.58 -53.18
C ARG A 910 11.74 26.82 -52.30
N ILE A 911 12.75 27.12 -51.47
CA ILE A 911 12.74 28.24 -50.52
C ILE A 911 13.73 29.36 -50.88
N ALA A 912 14.70 29.08 -51.77
CA ALA A 912 15.56 30.10 -52.30
C ALA A 912 16.02 29.77 -53.74
N ALA A 913 16.20 30.76 -54.57
CA ALA A 913 16.53 30.59 -55.99
C ALA A 913 18.00 30.30 -56.20
N ASN A 914 18.89 30.90 -55.44
CA ASN A 914 20.35 30.71 -55.62
C ASN A 914 21.12 31.08 -54.35
N TRP A 915 21.81 30.08 -53.76
CA TRP A 915 22.72 30.23 -52.65
C TRP A 915 24.15 29.77 -53.01
N SER A 916 24.51 29.80 -54.27
CA SER A 916 25.86 29.42 -54.75
C SER A 916 26.98 30.29 -54.19
N GLY A 917 26.63 31.49 -53.70
CA GLY A 917 27.57 32.40 -53.03
C GLY A 917 28.06 31.94 -51.66
N TYR A 918 27.39 31.01 -51.07
CA TYR A 918 27.80 30.44 -49.77
C TYR A 918 28.66 29.19 -49.96
N LYS A 919 29.86 29.20 -49.41
CA LYS A 919 30.74 28.03 -49.40
C LYS A 919 30.35 27.01 -48.33
N LYS A 920 29.71 27.42 -47.25
CA LYS A 920 29.17 26.55 -46.21
C LYS A 920 27.77 26.98 -45.77
N ILE A 921 26.90 26.02 -45.56
CA ILE A 921 25.57 26.21 -44.99
C ILE A 921 25.42 25.10 -43.92
N VAL A 922 25.11 25.48 -42.69
CA VAL A 922 25.10 24.61 -41.52
C VAL A 922 23.87 24.87 -40.70
N GLY A 923 23.10 23.82 -40.41
CA GLY A 923 22.02 23.86 -39.43
C GLY A 923 22.59 23.93 -38.01
N VAL A 924 22.13 24.85 -37.22
CA VAL A 924 22.67 25.10 -35.87
C VAL A 924 21.61 24.95 -34.74
N GLY A 925 20.42 24.49 -35.08
CA GLY A 925 19.31 24.46 -34.12
C GLY A 925 18.79 25.85 -33.82
N ASP A 926 18.09 26.02 -32.75
CA ASP A 926 17.57 27.29 -32.24
C ASP A 926 18.73 28.10 -31.61
N PHE A 927 19.43 28.81 -32.40
CA PHE A 927 20.66 29.52 -32.02
C PHE A 927 20.38 30.89 -31.36
N ASN A 928 19.19 31.43 -31.61
CA ASN A 928 18.75 32.69 -31.02
C ASN A 928 17.70 32.52 -29.89
N ARG A 929 17.27 31.30 -29.64
CA ARG A 929 16.27 30.91 -28.63
C ARG A 929 14.87 31.50 -28.91
N ASP A 930 14.49 31.57 -30.19
CA ASP A 930 13.12 31.98 -30.58
C ASP A 930 12.16 30.76 -30.77
N GLY A 931 12.63 29.54 -30.47
CA GLY A 931 11.87 28.29 -30.59
C GLY A 931 11.89 27.68 -32.00
N ARG A 932 12.73 28.17 -32.92
CA ARG A 932 12.82 27.74 -34.32
C ARG A 932 14.26 27.41 -34.72
N GLY A 933 14.37 26.52 -35.67
CA GLY A 933 15.67 26.13 -36.17
C GLY A 933 16.31 27.19 -37.06
N ASP A 934 17.61 27.45 -36.91
CA ASP A 934 18.40 28.46 -37.60
C ASP A 934 19.49 27.84 -38.48
N LEU A 935 19.97 28.60 -39.46
CA LEU A 935 21.15 28.28 -40.28
C LEU A 935 22.26 29.31 -40.07
N LEU A 936 23.48 28.83 -40.14
CA LEU A 936 24.64 29.66 -40.40
C LEU A 936 25.14 29.45 -41.82
N ALA A 937 25.43 30.53 -42.53
CA ALA A 937 25.95 30.49 -43.88
C ALA A 937 27.23 31.33 -43.99
N GLN A 938 28.36 30.71 -44.43
CA GLN A 938 29.61 31.40 -44.68
C GLN A 938 29.73 31.72 -46.17
N ASP A 939 29.89 32.99 -46.52
CA ASP A 939 30.10 33.41 -47.91
C ASP A 939 31.58 33.26 -48.35
N ARG A 940 31.82 33.53 -49.61
CA ARG A 940 33.19 33.42 -50.22
C ARG A 940 34.19 34.41 -49.61
N SER A 941 33.70 35.53 -49.08
CA SER A 941 34.52 36.56 -48.41
C SER A 941 34.76 36.26 -46.91
N ASN A 942 34.36 35.06 -46.45
CA ASN A 942 34.43 34.63 -45.05
C ASN A 942 33.54 35.48 -44.10
N THR A 943 32.50 36.11 -44.62
CA THR A 943 31.46 36.67 -43.75
C THR A 943 30.52 35.56 -43.33
N LEU A 944 30.26 35.47 -42.02
CA LEU A 944 29.29 34.53 -41.48
C LEU A 944 27.94 35.24 -41.29
N TRP A 945 26.92 34.65 -41.88
CA TRP A 945 25.55 35.11 -41.85
C TRP A 945 24.68 34.11 -41.06
N ARG A 946 23.72 34.62 -40.26
CA ARG A 946 22.67 33.84 -39.65
C ARG A 946 21.35 34.05 -40.41
N TYR A 947 20.64 32.96 -40.61
CA TYR A 947 19.27 32.92 -41.11
C TYR A 947 18.35 32.32 -40.08
N ASP A 948 17.51 33.16 -39.47
CA ASP A 948 16.56 32.74 -38.47
C ASP A 948 15.34 32.10 -39.12
N GLY A 949 14.89 30.95 -38.63
CA GLY A 949 13.66 30.30 -39.09
C GLY A 949 12.45 31.24 -38.90
N ASN A 950 11.51 31.22 -39.82
CA ASN A 950 10.31 32.05 -39.75
C ASN A 950 9.08 31.30 -39.16
N GLY A 951 9.21 29.99 -38.88
CA GLY A 951 8.14 29.13 -38.39
C GLY A 951 7.08 28.73 -39.41
N SER A 952 7.31 29.04 -40.72
CA SER A 952 6.43 28.65 -41.82
C SER A 952 7.16 27.96 -42.96
N GLY A 953 8.36 27.46 -42.72
CA GLY A 953 9.19 26.72 -43.65
C GLY A 953 10.14 27.57 -44.49
N GLY A 954 10.43 28.77 -44.05
CA GLY A 954 11.41 29.68 -44.66
C GLY A 954 12.31 30.33 -43.62
N PHE A 955 13.08 31.32 -44.09
CA PHE A 955 13.99 32.08 -43.21
C PHE A 955 13.69 33.57 -43.27
N LYS A 956 13.95 34.29 -42.19
CA LYS A 956 13.95 35.75 -42.10
C LYS A 956 15.15 36.32 -42.86
N SER A 957 15.19 37.64 -43.01
CA SER A 957 16.35 38.33 -43.57
C SER A 957 17.64 37.96 -42.80
N ARG A 958 18.74 37.74 -43.53
CA ARG A 958 20.02 37.34 -42.94
C ARG A 958 20.59 38.41 -42.01
N VAL A 959 21.19 37.96 -40.94
CA VAL A 959 21.89 38.80 -39.95
C VAL A 959 23.37 38.50 -40.03
N LYS A 960 24.21 39.55 -40.10
CA LYS A 960 25.66 39.39 -40.06
C LYS A 960 26.11 39.01 -38.66
N VAL A 961 26.82 37.90 -38.52
CA VAL A 961 27.37 37.40 -37.24
C VAL A 961 28.82 37.81 -37.05
N ALA A 962 29.64 37.62 -38.10
CA ALA A 962 31.08 37.93 -38.06
C ALA A 962 31.64 38.21 -39.45
N SER A 963 32.74 38.98 -39.53
CA SER A 963 33.55 39.13 -40.72
C SER A 963 34.88 38.39 -40.60
N GLY A 964 35.42 37.89 -41.70
CA GLY A 964 36.69 37.17 -41.74
C GLY A 964 36.68 35.86 -40.94
N TRP A 965 35.48 35.31 -40.68
CA TRP A 965 35.32 34.16 -39.79
C TRP A 965 35.59 32.85 -40.55
N GLY A 966 36.39 31.99 -39.91
CA GLY A 966 36.55 30.60 -40.34
C GLY A 966 37.20 30.42 -41.68
N ALA A 967 38.13 31.30 -42.15
CA ALA A 967 38.88 31.16 -43.40
C ALA A 967 39.63 29.82 -43.45
N SER A 968 40.20 29.38 -42.34
CA SER A 968 40.92 28.10 -42.19
C SER A 968 40.04 26.91 -41.89
N TYR A 969 38.72 27.08 -41.64
CA TYR A 969 37.87 25.97 -41.28
C TYR A 969 37.46 25.16 -42.53
N ASN A 970 37.81 23.85 -42.49
CA ASN A 970 37.34 22.92 -43.56
C ASN A 970 36.00 22.25 -43.16
N VAL A 971 35.71 22.13 -41.84
CA VAL A 971 34.44 21.62 -41.30
C VAL A 971 33.85 22.62 -40.32
N VAL A 972 32.54 22.77 -40.34
CA VAL A 972 31.75 23.52 -39.37
C VAL A 972 30.46 22.72 -39.09
N VAL A 973 30.17 22.47 -37.82
CA VAL A 973 29.03 21.66 -37.35
C VAL A 973 28.30 22.41 -36.24
N GLY A 974 26.98 22.44 -36.30
CA GLY A 974 26.12 22.90 -35.20
C GLY A 974 25.74 21.72 -34.33
N VAL A 975 26.54 21.46 -33.32
CA VAL A 975 26.52 20.23 -32.49
C VAL A 975 25.48 20.23 -31.39
N GLY A 976 24.64 21.26 -31.26
CA GLY A 976 23.78 21.41 -30.08
C GLY A 976 24.55 21.98 -28.90
N ASP A 977 24.08 21.78 -27.72
CA ASP A 977 24.70 22.23 -26.46
C ASP A 977 25.73 21.19 -26.00
N ILE A 978 27.01 21.48 -26.12
CA ILE A 978 28.10 20.65 -25.57
C ILE A 978 28.69 21.26 -24.28
N THR A 979 28.23 22.44 -23.90
CA THR A 979 28.66 23.13 -22.67
C THR A 979 27.75 22.89 -21.49
N GLY A 980 26.53 22.36 -21.69
CA GLY A 980 25.55 22.10 -20.65
C GLY A 980 24.84 23.36 -20.13
N ASP A 981 24.90 24.48 -20.90
CA ASP A 981 24.31 25.77 -20.54
C ASP A 981 22.94 26.03 -21.23
N GLY A 982 22.43 25.05 -21.96
CA GLY A 982 21.18 25.10 -22.68
C GLY A 982 21.20 25.93 -23.96
N LYS A 983 22.36 26.26 -24.49
CA LYS A 983 22.53 27.04 -25.71
C LYS A 983 23.27 26.25 -26.77
N ALA A 984 22.87 26.43 -28.05
CA ALA A 984 23.51 25.72 -29.16
C ALA A 984 24.92 26.24 -29.42
N ASP A 985 25.90 25.31 -29.48
CA ASP A 985 27.28 25.56 -29.75
C ASP A 985 27.66 25.20 -31.19
N ILE A 986 28.78 25.73 -31.66
CA ILE A 986 29.38 25.43 -32.95
C ILE A 986 30.75 24.81 -32.74
N VAL A 987 31.02 23.75 -33.50
CA VAL A 987 32.35 23.13 -33.55
C VAL A 987 32.92 23.28 -34.97
N SER A 988 34.19 23.64 -35.06
CA SER A 988 34.88 23.84 -36.33
C SER A 988 36.22 23.14 -36.32
N ARG A 989 36.56 22.46 -37.42
CA ARG A 989 37.90 21.89 -37.63
C ARG A 989 38.69 22.78 -38.62
N ASP A 990 39.89 23.18 -38.24
CA ASP A 990 40.78 23.90 -39.17
C ASP A 990 41.55 22.96 -40.08
N THR A 991 42.27 23.54 -41.06
CA THR A 991 43.09 22.80 -42.00
C THR A 991 44.29 22.08 -41.34
N SER A 992 44.70 22.49 -40.14
CA SER A 992 45.73 21.84 -39.34
C SER A 992 45.21 20.70 -38.48
N GLY A 993 43.90 20.40 -38.51
CA GLY A 993 43.28 19.35 -37.74
C GLY A 993 42.98 19.70 -36.26
N ASN A 994 43.08 20.99 -35.92
CA ASN A 994 42.59 21.41 -34.59
C ASN A 994 41.07 21.53 -34.61
N LEU A 995 40.45 21.11 -33.51
CA LEU A 995 39.04 21.28 -33.27
C LEU A 995 38.81 22.48 -32.35
N TRP A 996 37.94 23.36 -32.77
CA TRP A 996 37.60 24.59 -32.07
C TRP A 996 36.13 24.64 -31.76
N ARG A 997 35.76 25.12 -30.56
CA ARG A 997 34.40 25.42 -30.12
C ARG A 997 34.19 26.93 -30.12
N ASN A 998 33.06 27.37 -30.61
CA ASN A 998 32.47 28.67 -30.34
C ASN A 998 31.16 28.47 -29.57
N SER A 999 31.15 28.85 -28.29
CA SER A 999 29.96 28.70 -27.45
C SER A 999 28.91 29.73 -27.79
N GLY A 1000 27.71 29.29 -28.04
CA GLY A 1000 26.58 30.16 -28.33
C GLY A 1000 26.16 30.99 -27.10
N ASN A 1001 25.69 32.20 -27.33
CA ASN A 1001 25.20 33.08 -26.27
C ASN A 1001 23.69 33.03 -26.10
N GLY A 1002 22.99 32.23 -26.91
CA GLY A 1002 21.53 32.15 -26.92
C GLY A 1002 20.81 33.39 -27.49
N ALA A 1003 21.55 34.35 -28.05
CA ALA A 1003 21.03 35.54 -28.72
C ALA A 1003 21.46 35.60 -30.19
N GLY A 1004 21.79 34.44 -30.74
CA GLY A 1004 22.20 34.31 -32.15
C GLY A 1004 23.62 34.76 -32.45
N LYS A 1005 24.49 34.84 -31.46
CA LYS A 1005 25.91 35.10 -31.55
C LYS A 1005 26.65 34.06 -30.71
N PHE A 1006 27.98 34.08 -30.81
CA PHE A 1006 28.85 33.20 -30.05
C PHE A 1006 30.06 33.95 -29.46
N GLY A 1007 30.64 33.37 -28.42
CA GLY A 1007 31.85 33.86 -27.74
C GLY A 1007 33.13 33.54 -28.52
N PRO A 1008 34.27 33.90 -27.92
CA PRO A 1008 35.59 33.53 -28.44
C PRO A 1008 35.73 32.03 -28.68
N ARG A 1009 36.57 31.66 -29.66
CA ARG A 1009 36.81 30.24 -29.90
C ARG A 1009 37.73 29.65 -28.82
N ALA A 1010 37.43 28.44 -28.43
CA ALA A 1010 38.25 27.61 -27.54
C ALA A 1010 38.75 26.38 -28.31
N LYS A 1011 40.00 26.05 -28.18
CA LYS A 1011 40.58 24.83 -28.75
C LYS A 1011 40.18 23.66 -27.84
N ILE A 1012 39.51 22.67 -28.42
CA ILE A 1012 38.97 21.51 -27.69
C ILE A 1012 39.57 20.17 -28.12
N GLY A 1013 40.43 20.17 -29.15
CA GLY A 1013 41.09 18.97 -29.61
C GLY A 1013 42.12 19.21 -30.70
N THR A 1014 42.96 18.20 -30.96
CA THR A 1014 43.93 18.13 -32.03
C THR A 1014 43.85 16.78 -32.73
N GLY A 1015 44.48 16.63 -33.90
CA GLY A 1015 44.50 15.35 -34.59
C GLY A 1015 43.23 15.00 -35.35
N TRP A 1016 42.28 15.93 -35.49
CA TRP A 1016 40.98 15.67 -36.10
C TRP A 1016 41.01 15.56 -37.62
N GLN A 1017 42.17 15.82 -38.28
CA GLN A 1017 42.43 15.54 -39.69
C GLN A 1017 42.32 14.05 -40.02
N ALA A 1018 42.47 13.16 -39.01
CA ALA A 1018 42.29 11.71 -39.17
C ALA A 1018 40.86 11.33 -39.61
N TYR A 1019 39.88 12.21 -39.36
CA TYR A 1019 38.50 11.98 -39.75
C TYR A 1019 38.22 12.58 -41.11
N LYS A 1020 37.72 11.74 -42.04
CA LYS A 1020 37.22 12.17 -43.33
C LYS A 1020 36.07 13.15 -43.21
N GLY A 1021 35.14 12.86 -42.26
CA GLY A 1021 34.00 13.68 -41.93
C GLY A 1021 33.84 13.90 -40.43
N VAL A 1022 33.30 15.07 -40.08
CA VAL A 1022 32.80 15.43 -38.75
C VAL A 1022 31.41 16.06 -38.98
N PHE A 1023 30.40 15.55 -38.33
CA PHE A 1023 29.00 15.87 -38.58
C PHE A 1023 28.28 16.25 -37.28
#